data_5b7793707ab9e7effcecefdc0f6bbe28
#
_entry.id   5b7793707ab9e7effcecefdc0f6bbe28
#
_cell.length_a   1.000
_cell.length_b   1.000
_cell.length_c   1.000
_cell.angle_alpha   90.00
_cell.angle_beta   90.00
_cell.angle_gamma   90.00
#
_symmetry.space_group_name_H-M   'P 1'
#
loop_
_entity.id
_entity.type
_entity.pdbx_description
1 polymer ?
#
loop_
_entity_poly.entity_id
_entity_poly.type
_entity_poly.pdbx_seq_one_letter_code
_entity_poly.pdbx_strand_id
1 'polypeptide(L)'
;MRKKALLVALLGGYFLGAQAVEVPIINESAIVQQASKIQGTVVDETGEPIIGVTIQVKGKPNLGTITDVDGNFSINVSPKDVLVISFIGFVTQEIKVGNQTSLRITLKEDSEVLDEVVVTAFGTGQKKESVVGSIQTVRPSDLKVPSSNLSNSFAGRLSGVIAYQRSGQPGSNGSDFYIRGISTLSGMTSPLIILDGVEVSSADLNALDPEIIEGFSILKDATATAMYGTRGANGVMIVTTKSGADSEKPIIGVRVETNITTPTQIPSFVDGYRYMELYNEAVTSEQTGNILYTQEQINNTRNGVNPYIWPNVDWYGSLFNDMAFNQKANFNIRGGTKKITYFMNVGVNHETGMLKNEASKYFSYKNNIDLMKYTFQNNIDFHMSKSSTISLHLNVQLNDLTQPNTSVGDLYGAVMNSNPVDFPIAYPADGVNNWVYWGAYAGGNDQGAVNPMASLTNGYQDIFESTVMANIDFEQKLDFLLKGLRFKALFSYKNYNKTTTMRSQGINRYTLTGYEQNPDGTYNMTISPFGSSNPTKPVLSTTSYVGGDRRIYFQSYLDYNQKFGNHNFNGMVLWNIDQYDSNAPTDLVASLPRRKMGFAGRASYDYAGRYLMEVNAGYNGSENFAKGHKWGFFPSVAVGWNVSQEAFFEPIKDIISSLKLRASYGLVGNDQLLDSSNQIIRFIYMSDITLQSDNASFTTGDKQQTTLNGPVYTRYQNNDLTWEVGEKLNVGFDMQLF
;
A
#
# COMPACT_ATOMS: atom_id res chain seq x y z
N MET A 1 -23.04 16.94 10.39
CA MET A 1 -23.00 17.83 9.23
C MET A 1 -22.13 19.10 9.38
N ARG A 2 -21.74 19.54 10.57
CA ARG A 2 -20.96 20.81 10.75
C ARG A 2 -19.43 20.66 10.72
N LYS A 3 -18.86 19.47 10.74
CA LYS A 3 -17.39 19.24 10.69
C LYS A 3 -16.83 19.05 9.28
N LYS A 4 -17.65 18.77 8.27
CA LYS A 4 -17.21 18.59 6.87
C LYS A 4 -17.01 19.90 6.09
N ALA A 5 -17.50 21.02 6.63
CA ALA A 5 -17.40 22.33 5.95
C ALA A 5 -16.11 23.10 6.24
N LEU A 6 -15.33 22.71 7.26
CA LEU A 6 -14.15 23.49 7.68
C LEU A 6 -12.88 23.16 6.85
N LEU A 7 -12.81 21.99 6.22
CA LEU A 7 -11.64 21.61 5.43
C LEU A 7 -11.67 22.19 4.00
N VAL A 8 -12.86 22.49 3.48
CA VAL A 8 -13.04 23.12 2.15
C VAL A 8 -12.77 24.62 2.20
N ALA A 9 -12.98 25.28 3.34
CA ALA A 9 -12.79 26.72 3.49
C ALA A 9 -11.32 27.16 3.57
N LEU A 10 -10.38 26.26 3.92
CA LEU A 10 -8.95 26.57 3.98
C LEU A 10 -8.23 26.49 2.61
N LEU A 11 -8.85 25.87 1.62
CA LEU A 11 -8.32 25.77 0.25
C LEU A 11 -8.92 26.82 -0.73
N GLY A 12 -9.97 27.53 -0.32
CA GLY A 12 -10.68 28.51 -1.17
C GLY A 12 -10.22 29.96 -1.08
N GLY A 13 -9.26 30.28 -0.22
CA GLY A 13 -8.94 31.65 0.17
C GLY A 13 -7.89 32.44 -0.67
N TYR A 14 -7.32 31.85 -1.73
CA TYR A 14 -6.22 32.48 -2.48
C TYR A 14 -6.43 32.63 -3.99
N PHE A 15 -7.65 32.56 -4.49
CA PHE A 15 -7.93 32.79 -5.91
C PHE A 15 -8.96 33.91 -6.12
N LEU A 16 -8.59 35.16 -5.81
CA LEU A 16 -9.28 36.36 -6.32
C LEU A 16 -8.27 37.50 -6.45
N GLY A 17 -7.79 37.69 -7.65
CA GLY A 17 -6.94 38.85 -7.96
C GLY A 17 -6.18 38.76 -9.29
N ALA A 18 -6.83 38.35 -10.39
CA ALA A 18 -6.29 38.58 -11.71
C ALA A 18 -7.19 39.62 -12.42
N GLN A 19 -6.80 40.86 -12.41
CA GLN A 19 -7.40 41.89 -13.25
C GLN A 19 -6.91 41.71 -14.69
N ALA A 20 -7.85 41.67 -15.63
CA ALA A 20 -7.58 41.66 -17.05
C ALA A 20 -6.92 43.00 -17.44
N VAL A 21 -5.73 42.96 -17.99
CA VAL A 21 -5.08 44.09 -18.66
C VAL A 21 -5.45 44.00 -20.15
N GLU A 22 -6.22 44.95 -20.62
CA GLU A 22 -6.43 45.17 -22.05
C GLU A 22 -5.12 45.65 -22.69
N VAL A 23 -4.63 44.91 -23.69
CA VAL A 23 -3.49 45.31 -24.52
C VAL A 23 -4.02 45.97 -25.81
N PRO A 24 -3.56 47.18 -26.17
CA PRO A 24 -4.00 47.85 -27.39
C PRO A 24 -3.47 47.14 -28.65
N ILE A 25 -4.34 46.98 -29.61
CA ILE A 25 -4.02 46.44 -30.95
C ILE A 25 -3.16 47.48 -31.69
N ILE A 26 -1.90 47.16 -31.90
CA ILE A 26 -1.04 47.90 -32.86
C ILE A 26 -1.09 47.12 -34.18
N ASN A 27 -1.69 47.76 -35.18
CA ASN A 27 -1.65 47.32 -36.57
C ASN A 27 -0.26 47.57 -37.15
N GLU A 28 0.59 46.58 -37.28
CA GLU A 28 1.73 46.63 -38.19
C GLU A 28 1.50 45.68 -39.38
N SER A 29 1.37 46.31 -40.53
CA SER A 29 1.32 45.60 -41.84
C SER A 29 2.70 45.04 -42.15
N ALA A 30 2.97 43.82 -41.72
CA ALA A 30 4.13 43.07 -42.13
C ALA A 30 3.75 42.16 -43.31
N ILE A 31 4.53 42.20 -44.36
CA ILE A 31 4.48 41.44 -45.60
C ILE A 31 4.27 39.94 -45.24
N VAL A 32 3.09 39.42 -45.53
CA VAL A 32 2.75 38.01 -45.34
C VAL A 32 3.52 37.20 -46.37
N GLN A 33 4.63 36.61 -45.94
CA GLN A 33 5.26 35.53 -46.67
C GLN A 33 4.33 34.32 -46.54
N GLN A 34 3.82 33.80 -47.68
CA GLN A 34 2.81 32.76 -47.78
C GLN A 34 3.25 31.51 -47.01
N ALA A 35 2.56 31.19 -45.90
CA ALA A 35 2.74 29.93 -45.18
C ALA A 35 2.16 28.82 -46.03
N SER A 36 2.97 27.82 -46.35
CA SER A 36 2.53 26.63 -47.08
C SER A 36 2.12 25.51 -46.12
N LYS A 37 1.06 24.81 -46.47
CA LYS A 37 0.60 23.63 -45.72
C LYS A 37 1.52 22.46 -46.03
N ILE A 38 2.21 21.95 -45.04
CA ILE A 38 3.05 20.76 -45.11
C ILE A 38 2.31 19.59 -44.47
N GLN A 39 2.37 18.45 -45.15
CA GLN A 39 1.89 17.18 -44.64
C GLN A 39 3.09 16.23 -44.45
N GLY A 40 2.99 15.30 -43.53
CA GLY A 40 4.05 14.31 -43.31
C GLY A 40 3.59 13.15 -42.47
N THR A 41 4.42 12.12 -42.43
CA THR A 41 4.21 10.91 -41.63
C THR A 41 5.43 10.70 -40.75
N VAL A 42 5.21 10.41 -39.47
CA VAL A 42 6.26 10.04 -38.51
C VAL A 42 6.18 8.53 -38.24
N VAL A 43 7.30 7.85 -38.43
CA VAL A 43 7.45 6.41 -38.25
C VAL A 43 8.66 6.13 -37.36
N ASP A 44 8.73 4.93 -36.78
CA ASP A 44 9.91 4.41 -36.10
C ASP A 44 10.93 3.81 -37.09
N GLU A 45 12.02 3.23 -36.58
CA GLU A 45 13.06 2.58 -37.40
C GLU A 45 12.56 1.31 -38.10
N THR A 46 11.47 0.69 -37.62
CA THR A 46 10.83 -0.48 -38.25
C THR A 46 9.83 -0.08 -39.33
N GLY A 47 9.50 1.21 -39.40
CA GLY A 47 8.52 1.77 -40.34
C GLY A 47 7.09 1.79 -39.84
N GLU A 48 6.85 1.46 -38.55
CA GLU A 48 5.54 1.58 -37.92
C GLU A 48 5.20 3.04 -37.61
N PRO A 49 3.93 3.49 -37.83
CA PRO A 49 3.53 4.87 -37.56
C PRO A 49 3.45 5.16 -36.06
N ILE A 50 3.97 6.32 -35.64
CA ILE A 50 3.95 6.76 -34.25
C ILE A 50 2.85 7.79 -34.04
N ILE A 51 1.85 7.44 -33.21
CA ILE A 51 0.74 8.32 -32.81
C ILE A 51 1.18 9.26 -31.69
N GLY A 52 0.69 10.53 -31.73
CA GLY A 52 0.87 11.48 -30.63
C GLY A 52 2.24 12.17 -30.60
N VAL A 53 3.04 12.05 -31.65
CA VAL A 53 4.31 12.80 -31.79
C VAL A 53 4.02 14.28 -31.86
N THR A 54 4.69 15.05 -31.01
CA THR A 54 4.60 16.51 -31.00
C THR A 54 5.50 17.11 -32.06
N ILE A 55 4.92 17.93 -32.96
CA ILE A 55 5.63 18.67 -34.00
C ILE A 55 5.41 20.15 -33.74
N GLN A 56 6.47 20.87 -33.40
CA GLN A 56 6.43 22.28 -33.02
C GLN A 56 7.39 23.12 -33.86
N VAL A 57 7.04 24.35 -34.17
CA VAL A 57 7.94 25.26 -34.88
C VAL A 57 8.92 25.89 -33.90
N LYS A 58 10.22 25.75 -34.15
CA LYS A 58 11.29 26.33 -33.30
C LYS A 58 11.14 27.84 -33.18
N GLY A 59 11.08 28.33 -31.94
CA GLY A 59 10.90 29.75 -31.65
C GLY A 59 9.45 30.27 -31.77
N LYS A 60 8.46 29.43 -32.07
CA LYS A 60 7.03 29.79 -32.15
C LYS A 60 6.20 28.78 -31.29
N PRO A 61 6.16 28.93 -29.96
CA PRO A 61 5.57 27.94 -29.05
C PRO A 61 4.06 27.69 -29.28
N ASN A 62 3.35 28.62 -29.92
CA ASN A 62 1.92 28.48 -30.19
C ASN A 62 1.63 27.86 -31.57
N LEU A 63 2.65 27.48 -32.35
CA LEU A 63 2.49 26.87 -33.66
C LEU A 63 3.04 25.44 -33.64
N GLY A 64 2.14 24.46 -33.52
CA GLY A 64 2.45 23.05 -33.47
C GLY A 64 1.26 22.17 -33.84
N THR A 65 1.50 20.87 -34.02
CA THR A 65 0.51 19.83 -34.26
C THR A 65 0.99 18.51 -33.65
N ILE A 66 0.11 17.53 -33.60
CA ILE A 66 0.43 16.14 -33.19
C ILE A 66 0.07 15.17 -34.31
N THR A 67 0.73 14.01 -34.36
CA THR A 67 0.41 12.94 -35.30
C THR A 67 -0.88 12.20 -34.94
N ASP A 68 -1.64 11.80 -35.96
CA ASP A 68 -2.82 10.94 -35.84
C ASP A 68 -2.46 9.45 -35.62
N VAL A 69 -3.48 8.57 -35.67
CA VAL A 69 -3.32 7.11 -35.46
C VAL A 69 -2.48 6.42 -36.56
N ASP A 70 -2.37 7.03 -37.72
CA ASP A 70 -1.57 6.57 -38.86
C ASP A 70 -0.23 7.29 -38.95
N GLY A 71 0.16 8.02 -37.89
CA GLY A 71 1.40 8.80 -37.78
C GLY A 71 1.42 10.06 -38.67
N ASN A 72 0.30 10.46 -39.28
CA ASN A 72 0.25 11.61 -40.18
C ASN A 72 0.06 12.92 -39.41
N PHE A 73 0.65 13.97 -39.96
CA PHE A 73 0.47 15.33 -39.46
C PHE A 73 0.29 16.35 -40.56
N SER A 74 -0.25 17.49 -40.21
CA SER A 74 -0.38 18.64 -41.11
C SER A 74 -0.18 19.94 -40.38
N ILE A 75 0.71 20.81 -40.84
CA ILE A 75 1.05 22.08 -40.23
C ILE A 75 1.30 23.18 -41.29
N ASN A 76 0.88 24.41 -40.96
CA ASN A 76 1.12 25.58 -41.83
C ASN A 76 2.39 26.30 -41.39
N VAL A 77 3.43 26.28 -42.20
CA VAL A 77 4.77 26.82 -41.82
C VAL A 77 5.44 27.52 -43.01
N SER A 78 6.41 28.37 -42.74
CA SER A 78 7.22 29.04 -43.74
C SER A 78 8.42 28.16 -44.14
N PRO A 79 8.92 28.28 -45.40
CA PRO A 79 10.11 27.52 -45.85
C PRO A 79 11.39 27.76 -44.97
N LYS A 80 11.44 28.85 -44.23
CA LYS A 80 12.54 29.16 -43.32
C LYS A 80 12.41 28.54 -41.91
N ASP A 81 11.23 28.03 -41.60
CA ASP A 81 10.95 27.44 -40.27
C ASP A 81 11.68 26.12 -40.08
N VAL A 82 11.98 25.80 -38.82
CA VAL A 82 12.54 24.54 -38.36
C VAL A 82 11.49 23.84 -37.51
N LEU A 83 11.14 22.63 -37.87
CA LEU A 83 10.27 21.78 -37.06
C LEU A 83 11.09 21.06 -35.98
N VAL A 84 10.64 21.07 -34.77
CA VAL A 84 11.12 20.28 -33.65
C VAL A 84 10.14 19.14 -33.45
N ILE A 85 10.59 17.90 -33.69
CA ILE A 85 9.79 16.69 -33.58
C ILE A 85 10.23 15.97 -32.33
N SER A 86 9.32 15.78 -31.37
CA SER A 86 9.62 15.12 -30.11
C SER A 86 8.53 14.12 -29.71
N PHE A 87 8.97 12.98 -29.21
CA PHE A 87 8.09 11.97 -28.64
C PHE A 87 8.81 11.27 -27.48
N ILE A 88 8.05 10.83 -26.48
CA ILE A 88 8.61 10.17 -25.29
C ILE A 88 9.26 8.85 -25.71
N GLY A 89 10.56 8.68 -25.39
CA GLY A 89 11.34 7.49 -25.75
C GLY A 89 12.03 7.56 -27.12
N PHE A 90 12.00 8.72 -27.79
CA PHE A 90 12.67 8.92 -29.07
C PHE A 90 13.56 10.17 -29.06
N VAL A 91 14.64 10.13 -29.82
CA VAL A 91 15.56 11.27 -29.99
C VAL A 91 14.84 12.43 -30.66
N THR A 92 14.82 13.59 -30.00
CA THR A 92 14.23 14.80 -30.60
C THR A 92 15.00 15.20 -31.84
N GLN A 93 14.28 15.40 -32.96
CA GLN A 93 14.88 15.80 -34.24
C GLN A 93 14.48 17.22 -34.62
N GLU A 94 15.40 17.97 -35.21
CA GLU A 94 15.15 19.27 -35.81
C GLU A 94 15.26 19.18 -37.33
N ILE A 95 14.17 19.50 -38.04
CA ILE A 95 14.10 19.41 -39.49
C ILE A 95 13.79 20.77 -40.09
N LYS A 96 14.66 21.25 -41.00
CA LYS A 96 14.40 22.47 -41.76
C LYS A 96 13.36 22.19 -42.82
N VAL A 97 12.33 22.99 -42.87
CA VAL A 97 11.17 22.82 -43.80
C VAL A 97 11.58 22.94 -45.27
N GLY A 98 12.32 23.96 -45.63
CA GLY A 98 12.71 24.21 -47.02
C GLY A 98 11.51 24.35 -47.97
N ASN A 99 11.66 23.85 -49.18
CA ASN A 99 10.58 23.90 -50.23
C ASN A 99 9.78 22.58 -50.31
N GLN A 100 9.85 21.74 -49.25
CA GLN A 100 9.19 20.43 -49.23
C GLN A 100 7.71 20.61 -48.87
N THR A 101 6.83 19.89 -49.55
CA THR A 101 5.39 19.87 -49.27
C THR A 101 4.96 18.60 -48.52
N SER A 102 5.82 17.56 -48.54
CA SER A 102 5.62 16.33 -47.81
C SER A 102 6.90 15.90 -47.09
N LEU A 103 6.79 15.45 -45.84
CA LEU A 103 7.92 15.00 -44.99
C LEU A 103 7.63 13.56 -44.49
N ARG A 104 8.58 12.66 -44.70
CA ARG A 104 8.61 11.37 -43.96
C ARG A 104 9.73 11.44 -42.97
N ILE A 105 9.37 11.29 -41.69
CA ILE A 105 10.27 11.47 -40.53
C ILE A 105 10.39 10.11 -39.87
N THR A 106 11.63 9.60 -39.77
CA THR A 106 11.91 8.40 -38.98
C THR A 106 12.52 8.85 -37.68
N LEU A 107 11.82 8.61 -36.57
CA LEU A 107 12.37 8.84 -35.24
C LEU A 107 13.18 7.61 -34.83
N LYS A 108 14.37 7.87 -34.29
CA LYS A 108 15.19 6.86 -33.67
C LYS A 108 14.80 6.76 -32.21
N GLU A 109 14.67 5.54 -31.72
CA GLU A 109 14.54 5.32 -30.29
C GLU A 109 15.72 5.99 -29.58
N ASP A 110 15.45 6.68 -28.50
CA ASP A 110 16.47 7.28 -27.65
C ASP A 110 17.22 6.15 -26.93
N SER A 111 18.17 5.55 -27.64
CA SER A 111 19.07 4.53 -27.10
C SER A 111 20.23 5.16 -26.32
N GLU A 112 20.26 6.47 -26.10
CA GLU A 112 20.98 6.95 -24.94
C GLU A 112 20.28 6.32 -23.73
N VAL A 113 20.80 5.15 -23.33
CA VAL A 113 20.72 4.65 -21.97
C VAL A 113 21.21 5.84 -21.12
N LEU A 114 20.28 6.71 -20.75
CA LEU A 114 20.49 7.65 -19.66
C LEU A 114 21.12 6.78 -18.59
N ASP A 115 22.33 7.10 -18.17
CA ASP A 115 23.05 6.42 -17.10
C ASP A 115 22.04 6.13 -15.99
N GLU A 116 21.37 4.97 -16.04
CA GLU A 116 20.26 4.64 -15.13
C GLU A 116 20.87 4.61 -13.73
N VAL A 117 20.61 5.67 -12.99
CA VAL A 117 21.08 5.78 -11.61
C VAL A 117 20.16 4.97 -10.74
N VAL A 118 20.67 3.91 -10.17
CA VAL A 118 19.97 3.07 -9.21
C VAL A 118 20.16 3.66 -7.83
N VAL A 119 19.07 3.85 -7.12
CA VAL A 119 19.11 4.21 -5.70
C VAL A 119 19.52 2.98 -4.90
N THR A 120 20.69 3.07 -4.26
CA THR A 120 21.24 2.04 -3.39
C THR A 120 20.97 2.36 -1.91
N ALA A 121 21.58 1.62 -1.00
CA ALA A 121 21.37 1.81 0.44
C ALA A 121 21.57 3.27 0.88
N PHE A 122 20.66 3.72 1.77
CA PHE A 122 20.61 5.09 2.34
C PHE A 122 20.48 6.21 1.32
N GLY A 123 19.82 5.93 0.18
CA GLY A 123 19.50 6.96 -0.83
C GLY A 123 20.71 7.40 -1.66
N THR A 124 21.80 6.64 -1.65
CA THR A 124 22.95 6.93 -2.51
C THR A 124 22.68 6.43 -3.93
N GLY A 125 22.81 7.31 -4.93
CA GLY A 125 22.70 6.94 -6.34
C GLY A 125 24.00 6.31 -6.85
N GLN A 126 23.93 5.20 -7.57
CA GLN A 126 25.03 4.59 -8.31
C GLN A 126 24.60 4.31 -9.74
N LYS A 127 25.54 4.39 -10.68
CA LYS A 127 25.27 3.96 -12.06
C LYS A 127 24.97 2.46 -12.05
N LYS A 128 23.90 2.03 -12.73
CA LYS A 128 23.46 0.63 -12.80
C LYS A 128 24.57 -0.32 -13.23
N GLU A 129 25.41 0.11 -14.15
CA GLU A 129 26.56 -0.67 -14.63
C GLU A 129 27.60 -0.95 -13.53
N SER A 130 27.80 -0.01 -12.59
CA SER A 130 28.76 -0.12 -11.48
C SER A 130 28.20 -0.85 -10.26
N VAL A 131 26.90 -1.14 -10.22
CA VAL A 131 26.27 -1.86 -9.11
C VAL A 131 26.57 -3.35 -9.24
N VAL A 132 27.14 -3.95 -8.20
CA VAL A 132 27.43 -5.40 -8.16
C VAL A 132 26.30 -6.18 -7.47
N GLY A 133 25.63 -5.58 -6.50
CA GLY A 133 24.52 -6.17 -5.79
C GLY A 133 23.30 -6.47 -6.68
N SER A 134 22.50 -7.47 -6.29
CA SER A 134 21.24 -7.78 -6.98
C SER A 134 20.18 -6.72 -6.67
N ILE A 135 20.13 -5.68 -7.47
CA ILE A 135 19.18 -4.58 -7.36
C ILE A 135 18.28 -4.57 -8.59
N GLN A 136 16.98 -4.41 -8.35
CA GLN A 136 15.99 -4.22 -9.40
C GLN A 136 15.35 -2.86 -9.24
N THR A 137 15.33 -2.08 -10.32
CA THR A 137 14.56 -0.84 -10.43
C THR A 137 13.25 -1.10 -11.16
N VAL A 138 12.20 -0.37 -10.79
CA VAL A 138 10.88 -0.46 -11.42
C VAL A 138 10.35 0.94 -11.64
N ARG A 139 9.82 1.18 -12.82
CA ARG A 139 9.21 2.46 -13.15
C ARG A 139 7.83 2.58 -12.51
N PRO A 140 7.48 3.73 -11.91
CA PRO A 140 6.17 3.93 -11.31
C PRO A 140 5.00 3.76 -12.28
N SER A 141 5.22 4.03 -13.58
CA SER A 141 4.23 3.79 -14.64
C SER A 141 3.74 2.34 -14.69
N ASP A 142 4.65 1.39 -14.43
CA ASP A 142 4.37 -0.04 -14.50
C ASP A 142 3.56 -0.52 -13.28
N LEU A 143 3.47 0.29 -12.23
CA LEU A 143 2.75 0.01 -10.99
C LEU A 143 1.36 0.66 -10.91
N LYS A 144 0.91 1.33 -11.96
CA LYS A 144 -0.44 1.92 -12.02
C LYS A 144 -1.47 0.83 -12.24
N VAL A 145 -2.25 0.54 -11.22
CA VAL A 145 -3.38 -0.40 -11.23
C VAL A 145 -4.61 0.28 -10.62
N PRO A 146 -5.83 -0.16 -10.98
CA PRO A 146 -7.06 0.39 -10.41
C PRO A 146 -7.28 -0.11 -8.98
N SER A 147 -6.32 0.17 -8.09
CA SER A 147 -6.35 -0.16 -6.67
C SER A 147 -5.93 1.04 -5.84
N SER A 148 -6.47 1.15 -4.64
CA SER A 148 -6.10 2.17 -3.67
C SER A 148 -4.82 1.84 -2.90
N ASN A 149 -4.42 0.57 -2.89
CA ASN A 149 -3.22 0.10 -2.19
C ASN A 149 -2.12 -0.24 -3.20
N LEU A 150 -0.96 0.37 -2.99
CA LEU A 150 0.18 0.24 -3.89
C LEU A 150 0.69 -1.20 -3.98
N SER A 151 0.70 -1.97 -2.88
CA SER A 151 1.21 -3.35 -2.86
C SER A 151 0.44 -4.30 -3.80
N ASN A 152 -0.81 -3.97 -4.16
CA ASN A 152 -1.59 -4.77 -5.12
C ASN A 152 -1.01 -4.74 -6.53
N SER A 153 -0.17 -3.76 -6.83
CA SER A 153 0.52 -3.66 -8.12
C SER A 153 1.78 -4.54 -8.22
N PHE A 154 2.24 -5.16 -7.13
CA PHE A 154 3.53 -5.85 -7.09
C PHE A 154 3.49 -7.24 -7.70
N ALA A 155 2.34 -7.93 -7.57
CA ALA A 155 2.17 -9.28 -8.10
C ALA A 155 2.39 -9.32 -9.63
N GLY A 156 3.31 -10.19 -10.08
CA GLY A 156 3.64 -10.38 -11.48
C GLY A 156 4.44 -9.25 -12.15
N ARG A 157 4.69 -8.13 -11.45
CA ARG A 157 5.41 -6.96 -11.99
C ARG A 157 6.79 -6.76 -11.40
N LEU A 158 6.99 -7.20 -10.16
CA LEU A 158 8.27 -7.13 -9.46
C LEU A 158 8.95 -8.49 -9.46
N SER A 159 10.02 -8.64 -10.24
CA SER A 159 10.77 -9.91 -10.30
C SER A 159 11.34 -10.27 -8.93
N GLY A 160 11.10 -11.51 -8.48
CA GLY A 160 11.54 -12.01 -7.18
C GLY A 160 10.75 -11.45 -5.98
N VAL A 161 9.62 -10.78 -6.22
CA VAL A 161 8.64 -10.42 -5.20
C VAL A 161 7.43 -11.33 -5.35
N ILE A 162 7.07 -12.00 -4.27
CA ILE A 162 5.84 -12.79 -4.15
C ILE A 162 4.85 -11.89 -3.43
N ALA A 163 3.72 -11.58 -4.06
CA ALA A 163 2.67 -10.76 -3.46
C ALA A 163 1.32 -11.45 -3.64
N TYR A 164 0.48 -11.41 -2.60
CA TYR A 164 -0.88 -11.92 -2.65
C TYR A 164 -1.82 -11.07 -1.80
N GLN A 165 -2.99 -10.85 -2.33
CA GLN A 165 -4.07 -10.11 -1.69
C GLN A 165 -5.01 -11.09 -1.00
N ARG A 166 -5.18 -10.95 0.32
CA ARG A 166 -6.07 -11.83 1.12
C ARG A 166 -7.53 -11.43 1.05
N SER A 167 -7.80 -10.13 0.89
CA SER A 167 -9.15 -9.56 0.92
C SER A 167 -9.26 -8.41 -0.07
N GLY A 168 -10.44 -8.24 -0.66
CA GLY A 168 -10.81 -7.06 -1.44
C GLY A 168 -11.55 -6.00 -0.63
N GLN A 169 -11.72 -6.20 0.68
CA GLN A 169 -12.47 -5.30 1.55
C GLN A 169 -11.76 -3.94 1.71
N PRO A 170 -12.43 -2.81 1.48
CA PRO A 170 -11.85 -1.49 1.73
C PRO A 170 -11.25 -1.37 3.14
N GLY A 171 -10.04 -0.81 3.23
CA GLY A 171 -9.28 -0.73 4.48
C GLY A 171 -8.47 -1.98 4.85
N SER A 172 -8.75 -3.14 4.22
CA SER A 172 -8.03 -4.41 4.43
C SER A 172 -7.63 -5.09 3.11
N ASN A 173 -7.62 -4.32 2.02
CA ASN A 173 -7.38 -4.80 0.66
C ASN A 173 -5.91 -4.64 0.19
N GLY A 174 -4.95 -4.44 1.09
CA GLY A 174 -3.53 -4.47 0.78
C GLY A 174 -3.03 -5.90 0.56
N SER A 175 -1.96 -6.04 -0.26
CA SER A 175 -1.27 -7.31 -0.45
C SER A 175 -0.12 -7.47 0.54
N ASP A 176 -0.01 -8.68 1.09
CA ASP A 176 1.23 -9.12 1.74
C ASP A 176 2.26 -9.45 0.66
N PHE A 177 3.53 -9.11 0.90
CA PHE A 177 4.57 -9.39 -0.08
C PHE A 177 5.90 -9.76 0.59
N TYR A 178 6.68 -10.58 -0.12
CA TYR A 178 7.97 -11.13 0.31
C TYR A 178 8.98 -11.01 -0.81
N ILE A 179 10.25 -10.76 -0.46
CA ILE A 179 11.35 -10.72 -1.41
C ILE A 179 12.13 -12.03 -1.34
N ARG A 180 12.10 -12.84 -2.42
CA ARG A 180 12.74 -14.17 -2.52
C ARG A 180 12.24 -15.20 -1.48
N GLY A 181 11.06 -14.99 -0.88
CA GLY A 181 10.48 -15.87 0.12
C GLY A 181 10.82 -15.50 1.56
N ILE A 182 10.55 -16.42 2.48
CA ILE A 182 10.73 -16.26 3.92
C ILE A 182 12.11 -16.80 4.30
N SER A 183 12.94 -15.97 4.97
CA SER A 183 14.33 -16.28 5.31
C SER A 183 14.63 -16.17 6.81
N THR A 184 13.61 -16.15 7.67
CA THR A 184 13.77 -16.00 9.12
C THR A 184 13.02 -17.10 9.87
N LEU A 185 13.56 -17.51 11.02
CA LEU A 185 12.92 -18.42 11.98
C LEU A 185 12.06 -17.67 13.01
N SER A 186 12.25 -16.35 13.15
CA SER A 186 11.62 -15.53 14.18
C SER A 186 10.18 -15.09 13.89
N GLY A 187 9.64 -15.40 12.70
CA GLY A 187 8.28 -15.07 12.31
C GLY A 187 8.09 -13.70 11.64
N MET A 188 9.02 -12.76 11.77
CA MET A 188 8.99 -11.48 11.02
C MET A 188 9.42 -11.70 9.58
N THR A 189 8.46 -11.83 8.69
CA THR A 189 8.69 -12.19 7.27
C THR A 189 8.66 -11.01 6.32
N SER A 190 8.12 -9.86 6.76
CA SER A 190 7.99 -8.66 5.93
C SER A 190 9.35 -8.07 5.57
N PRO A 191 9.58 -7.64 4.32
CA PRO A 191 10.76 -6.90 3.94
C PRO A 191 10.81 -5.53 4.62
N LEU A 192 12.02 -4.97 4.74
CA LEU A 192 12.22 -3.61 5.21
C LEU A 192 11.81 -2.63 4.11
N ILE A 193 10.98 -1.65 4.44
CA ILE A 193 10.52 -0.62 3.51
C ILE A 193 11.14 0.71 3.90
N ILE A 194 11.83 1.35 2.97
CA ILE A 194 12.47 2.65 3.16
C ILE A 194 11.81 3.67 2.23
N LEU A 195 11.21 4.69 2.77
CA LEU A 195 10.64 5.82 2.03
C LEU A 195 11.49 7.07 2.27
N ASP A 196 12.10 7.60 1.21
CA ASP A 196 12.99 8.77 1.27
C ASP A 196 14.04 8.68 2.39
N GLY A 197 14.66 7.49 2.55
CA GLY A 197 15.71 7.22 3.54
C GLY A 197 15.22 6.81 4.93
N VAL A 198 13.92 6.80 5.19
CA VAL A 198 13.33 6.47 6.49
C VAL A 198 12.52 5.19 6.43
N GLU A 199 12.63 4.35 7.46
CA GLU A 199 11.82 3.14 7.58
C GLU A 199 10.35 3.46 7.81
N VAL A 200 9.48 2.82 7.02
CA VAL A 200 8.02 2.93 7.11
C VAL A 200 7.36 1.56 7.17
N SER A 201 6.09 1.52 7.61
CA SER A 201 5.30 0.29 7.63
C SER A 201 4.72 -0.05 6.25
N SER A 202 4.26 -1.30 6.07
CA SER A 202 3.50 -1.70 4.87
C SER A 202 2.20 -0.89 4.72
N ALA A 203 1.58 -0.45 5.81
CA ALA A 203 0.40 0.40 5.78
C ALA A 203 0.73 1.80 5.22
N ASP A 204 1.85 2.41 5.64
CA ASP A 204 2.32 3.69 5.08
C ASP A 204 2.60 3.57 3.59
N LEU A 205 3.27 2.47 3.15
CA LEU A 205 3.52 2.20 1.74
C LEU A 205 2.23 2.05 0.93
N ASN A 206 1.25 1.32 1.46
CA ASN A 206 -0.02 1.08 0.80
C ASN A 206 -0.85 2.36 0.60
N ALA A 207 -0.66 3.35 1.46
CA ALA A 207 -1.34 4.63 1.35
C ALA A 207 -0.70 5.58 0.33
N LEU A 208 0.50 5.26 -0.22
CA LEU A 208 1.16 6.09 -1.22
C LEU A 208 0.45 5.98 -2.57
N ASP A 209 0.28 7.13 -3.21
CA ASP A 209 -0.18 7.19 -4.60
C ASP A 209 0.99 6.92 -5.56
N PRO A 210 0.84 6.07 -6.61
CA PRO A 210 1.87 5.91 -7.64
C PRO A 210 2.33 7.23 -8.28
N GLU A 211 1.48 8.25 -8.30
CA GLU A 211 1.81 9.56 -8.89
C GLU A 211 2.86 10.35 -8.10
N ILE A 212 3.05 10.06 -6.79
CA ILE A 212 4.09 10.73 -5.99
C ILE A 212 5.45 10.05 -6.08
N ILE A 213 5.53 8.87 -6.67
CA ILE A 213 6.73 8.04 -6.64
C ILE A 213 7.59 8.34 -7.86
N GLU A 214 8.89 8.53 -7.64
CA GLU A 214 9.92 8.66 -8.68
C GLU A 214 10.45 7.30 -9.09
N GLY A 215 10.70 6.41 -8.11
CA GLY A 215 11.25 5.09 -8.39
C GLY A 215 11.19 4.13 -7.22
N PHE A 216 11.33 2.84 -7.58
CA PHE A 216 11.51 1.74 -6.65
C PHE A 216 12.82 1.05 -6.90
N SER A 217 13.54 0.71 -5.82
CA SER A 217 14.71 -0.17 -5.86
C SER A 217 14.52 -1.32 -4.87
N ILE A 218 14.67 -2.55 -5.35
CA ILE A 218 14.52 -3.75 -4.53
C ILE A 218 15.88 -4.38 -4.35
N LEU A 219 16.37 -4.39 -3.10
CA LEU A 219 17.65 -4.97 -2.70
C LEU A 219 17.41 -6.42 -2.26
N LYS A 220 18.02 -7.37 -2.97
CA LYS A 220 17.69 -8.81 -2.84
C LYS A 220 18.79 -9.66 -2.21
N ASP A 221 20.04 -9.19 -2.18
CA ASP A 221 21.18 -9.93 -1.67
C ASP A 221 21.83 -9.29 -0.43
N ALA A 222 22.75 -10.00 0.21
CA ALA A 222 23.41 -9.54 1.41
C ALA A 222 24.22 -8.26 1.19
N THR A 223 24.89 -8.11 0.04
CA THR A 223 25.72 -6.94 -0.24
C THR A 223 24.89 -5.67 -0.28
N ALA A 224 23.73 -5.74 -0.96
CA ALA A 224 22.80 -4.62 -1.01
C ALA A 224 22.11 -4.33 0.33
N THR A 225 21.89 -5.36 1.18
CA THR A 225 21.09 -5.24 2.42
C THR A 225 21.90 -5.18 3.71
N ALA A 226 23.19 -5.60 3.71
CA ALA A 226 24.04 -5.64 4.92
C ALA A 226 24.15 -4.27 5.63
N MET A 227 24.12 -3.20 4.88
CA MET A 227 24.18 -1.84 5.42
C MET A 227 22.95 -1.49 6.29
N TYR A 228 21.79 -2.11 6.04
CA TYR A 228 20.60 -1.96 6.86
C TYR A 228 20.57 -2.89 8.08
N GLY A 229 21.60 -3.74 8.22
CA GLY A 229 21.86 -4.56 9.40
C GLY A 229 20.66 -5.45 9.79
N THR A 230 20.06 -5.12 10.91
CA THR A 230 19.07 -5.93 11.64
C THR A 230 17.83 -6.35 10.86
N ARG A 231 17.50 -5.70 9.77
CA ARG A 231 16.23 -5.89 9.03
C ARG A 231 16.44 -6.21 7.56
N GLY A 232 17.70 -6.26 7.11
CA GLY A 232 18.04 -6.59 5.73
C GLY A 232 17.83 -8.07 5.37
N ALA A 233 17.58 -8.95 6.36
CA ALA A 233 17.45 -10.39 6.16
C ALA A 233 16.34 -10.77 5.16
N ASN A 234 15.19 -10.10 5.22
CA ASN A 234 14.03 -10.35 4.34
C ASN A 234 14.05 -9.50 3.04
N GLY A 235 15.18 -8.86 2.72
CA GLY A 235 15.28 -7.91 1.62
C GLY A 235 14.83 -6.50 2.00
N VAL A 236 15.16 -5.52 1.15
CA VAL A 236 14.85 -4.10 1.36
C VAL A 236 14.17 -3.54 0.11
N MET A 237 13.06 -2.84 0.32
CA MET A 237 12.39 -2.05 -0.72
C MET A 237 12.67 -0.58 -0.45
N ILE A 238 13.30 0.12 -1.37
CA ILE A 238 13.53 1.56 -1.31
C ILE A 238 12.54 2.24 -2.24
N VAL A 239 11.81 3.20 -1.72
CA VAL A 239 10.85 4.04 -2.44
C VAL A 239 11.33 5.47 -2.37
N THR A 240 11.44 6.12 -3.51
CA THR A 240 11.82 7.52 -3.61
C THR A 240 10.65 8.33 -4.15
N THR A 241 10.30 9.44 -3.50
CA THR A 241 9.26 10.33 -3.97
C THR A 241 9.81 11.36 -4.95
N LYS A 242 8.93 11.89 -5.81
CA LYS A 242 9.28 12.89 -6.81
C LYS A 242 9.78 14.16 -6.15
N SER A 243 10.86 14.71 -6.68
CA SER A 243 11.37 16.04 -6.35
C SER A 243 10.82 17.11 -7.30
N GLY A 244 11.13 18.36 -7.01
CA GLY A 244 10.85 19.50 -7.87
C GLY A 244 11.63 19.43 -9.19
N ALA A 245 11.31 20.33 -10.10
CA ALA A 245 11.98 20.47 -11.38
C ALA A 245 12.48 21.91 -11.56
N ASP A 246 13.69 22.08 -12.10
CA ASP A 246 14.17 23.40 -12.56
C ASP A 246 13.41 23.76 -13.86
N SER A 247 12.20 24.26 -13.71
CA SER A 247 11.30 24.61 -14.80
C SER A 247 10.57 25.91 -14.47
N GLU A 248 10.75 26.92 -15.31
CA GLU A 248 10.08 28.23 -15.15
C GLU A 248 8.54 28.12 -15.20
N LYS A 249 8.03 27.12 -15.93
CA LYS A 249 6.59 26.84 -16.00
C LYS A 249 6.28 25.61 -15.13
N PRO A 250 5.30 25.70 -14.22
CA PRO A 250 4.89 24.54 -13.43
C PRO A 250 4.30 23.45 -14.32
N ILE A 251 4.67 22.21 -14.02
CA ILE A 251 4.12 20.99 -14.65
C ILE A 251 2.97 20.53 -13.76
N ILE A 252 1.76 20.51 -14.31
CA ILE A 252 0.53 20.16 -13.59
C ILE A 252 0.03 18.81 -14.10
N GLY A 253 -0.28 17.90 -13.18
CA GLY A 253 -0.92 16.62 -13.45
C GLY A 253 -2.26 16.52 -12.72
N VAL A 254 -3.29 16.07 -13.44
CA VAL A 254 -4.61 15.77 -12.87
C VAL A 254 -5.00 14.37 -13.32
N ARG A 255 -5.43 13.54 -12.39
CA ARG A 255 -5.94 12.20 -12.67
C ARG A 255 -7.21 11.95 -11.89
N VAL A 256 -8.26 11.51 -12.57
CA VAL A 256 -9.53 11.11 -11.98
C VAL A 256 -9.86 9.71 -12.48
N GLU A 257 -10.22 8.83 -11.57
CA GLU A 257 -10.55 7.43 -11.86
C GLU A 257 -11.84 7.04 -11.17
N THR A 258 -12.62 6.20 -11.84
CA THR A 258 -13.76 5.50 -11.26
C THR A 258 -13.61 4.01 -11.55
N ASN A 259 -13.66 3.20 -10.52
CA ASN A 259 -13.49 1.76 -10.61
C ASN A 259 -14.76 1.05 -10.15
N ILE A 260 -15.15 0.01 -10.88
CA ILE A 260 -16.23 -0.91 -10.49
C ILE A 260 -15.55 -2.16 -9.93
N THR A 261 -15.93 -2.54 -8.73
CA THR A 261 -15.41 -3.74 -8.06
C THR A 261 -16.55 -4.75 -7.94
N THR A 262 -16.26 -6.00 -8.30
CA THR A 262 -17.21 -7.12 -8.21
C THR A 262 -16.56 -8.29 -7.48
N PRO A 263 -17.34 -9.18 -6.80
CA PRO A 263 -16.80 -10.41 -6.26
C PRO A 263 -16.19 -11.28 -7.36
N THR A 264 -15.06 -11.91 -7.08
CA THR A 264 -14.42 -12.88 -8.02
C THR A 264 -15.18 -14.20 -8.07
N GLN A 265 -15.89 -14.53 -6.98
CA GLN A 265 -16.71 -15.72 -6.88
C GLN A 265 -17.87 -15.45 -5.92
N ILE A 266 -19.08 -15.84 -6.30
CA ILE A 266 -20.27 -15.80 -5.48
C ILE A 266 -20.70 -17.25 -5.25
N PRO A 267 -20.91 -17.70 -3.98
CA PRO A 267 -21.40 -19.04 -3.72
C PRO A 267 -22.85 -19.16 -4.24
N SER A 268 -23.14 -20.33 -4.79
CA SER A 268 -24.49 -20.68 -5.23
C SER A 268 -25.22 -21.47 -4.16
N PHE A 269 -26.36 -20.97 -3.73
CA PHE A 269 -27.21 -21.62 -2.73
C PHE A 269 -28.46 -22.20 -3.39
N VAL A 270 -29.00 -23.22 -2.76
CA VAL A 270 -30.31 -23.78 -3.16
C VAL A 270 -31.44 -23.03 -2.44
N ASP A 271 -32.60 -22.96 -3.09
CA ASP A 271 -33.80 -22.45 -2.46
C ASP A 271 -34.23 -23.30 -1.25
N GLY A 272 -34.95 -22.69 -0.31
CA GLY A 272 -35.36 -23.36 0.93
C GLY A 272 -36.15 -24.65 0.71
N TYR A 273 -37.09 -24.67 -0.25
CA TYR A 273 -37.83 -25.90 -0.56
C TYR A 273 -36.90 -27.01 -1.10
N ARG A 274 -35.91 -26.66 -1.91
CA ARG A 274 -34.93 -27.65 -2.41
C ARG A 274 -33.98 -28.10 -1.31
N TYR A 275 -33.60 -27.23 -0.38
CA TYR A 275 -32.85 -27.60 0.82
C TYR A 275 -33.60 -28.65 1.64
N MET A 276 -34.90 -28.45 1.89
CA MET A 276 -35.72 -29.40 2.62
C MET A 276 -35.83 -30.76 1.93
N GLU A 277 -36.01 -30.77 0.59
CA GLU A 277 -36.06 -31.99 -0.20
C GLU A 277 -34.75 -32.79 -0.09
N LEU A 278 -33.60 -32.10 -0.29
CA LEU A 278 -32.27 -32.71 -0.20
C LEU A 278 -31.95 -33.22 1.20
N TYR A 279 -32.36 -32.46 2.24
CA TYR A 279 -32.19 -32.91 3.62
C TYR A 279 -32.96 -34.20 3.90
N ASN A 280 -34.24 -34.25 3.54
CA ASN A 280 -35.08 -35.43 3.70
C ASN A 280 -34.53 -36.61 2.89
N GLU A 281 -34.03 -36.39 1.68
CA GLU A 281 -33.40 -37.42 0.85
C GLU A 281 -32.15 -38.00 1.53
N ALA A 282 -31.27 -37.14 2.07
CA ALA A 282 -30.07 -37.56 2.77
C ALA A 282 -30.39 -38.41 3.99
N VAL A 283 -31.29 -37.97 4.87
CA VAL A 283 -31.70 -38.69 6.07
C VAL A 283 -32.34 -40.03 5.73
N THR A 284 -33.15 -40.09 4.67
CA THR A 284 -33.83 -41.30 4.25
C THR A 284 -32.84 -42.30 3.63
N SER A 285 -31.88 -41.86 2.83
CA SER A 285 -30.88 -42.72 2.16
C SER A 285 -29.90 -43.34 3.16
N GLU A 286 -29.53 -42.61 4.22
CA GLU A 286 -28.61 -43.06 5.26
C GLU A 286 -29.32 -43.92 6.34
N GLN A 287 -30.65 -43.96 6.35
CA GLN A 287 -31.47 -44.59 7.40
C GLN A 287 -31.13 -44.10 8.82
N THR A 288 -30.70 -42.85 8.93
CA THR A 288 -30.13 -42.26 10.16
C THR A 288 -31.17 -41.56 11.03
N GLY A 289 -32.40 -41.31 10.55
CA GLY A 289 -33.41 -40.58 11.33
C GLY A 289 -34.76 -40.45 10.66
N ASN A 290 -35.64 -39.68 11.31
CA ASN A 290 -36.96 -39.34 10.80
C ASN A 290 -36.87 -38.17 9.83
N ILE A 291 -37.75 -38.14 8.83
CA ILE A 291 -37.96 -37.01 7.95
C ILE A 291 -38.27 -35.77 8.81
N LEU A 292 -37.45 -34.72 8.64
CA LEU A 292 -37.61 -33.46 9.42
C LEU A 292 -38.68 -32.54 8.82
N TYR A 293 -38.74 -32.46 7.49
CA TYR A 293 -39.61 -31.54 6.78
C TYR A 293 -40.77 -32.26 6.11
N THR A 294 -42.01 -31.83 6.45
CA THR A 294 -43.23 -32.41 5.85
C THR A 294 -43.43 -31.90 4.42
N GLN A 295 -44.19 -32.65 3.63
CA GLN A 295 -44.51 -32.23 2.25
C GLN A 295 -45.29 -30.92 2.20
N GLU A 296 -46.10 -30.64 3.24
CA GLU A 296 -46.84 -29.40 3.40
C GLU A 296 -45.88 -28.22 3.60
N GLN A 297 -44.88 -28.35 4.48
CA GLN A 297 -43.86 -27.32 4.69
C GLN A 297 -43.10 -27.01 3.40
N ILE A 298 -42.67 -28.06 2.69
CA ILE A 298 -41.98 -27.91 1.41
C ILE A 298 -42.82 -27.14 0.37
N ASN A 299 -44.11 -27.52 0.25
CA ASN A 299 -45.05 -26.87 -0.68
C ASN A 299 -45.33 -25.41 -0.28
N ASN A 300 -45.55 -25.14 1.01
CA ASN A 300 -45.84 -23.80 1.49
C ASN A 300 -44.63 -22.86 1.32
N THR A 301 -43.42 -23.35 1.56
CA THR A 301 -42.17 -22.61 1.28
C THR A 301 -42.00 -22.35 -0.21
N ARG A 302 -42.22 -23.38 -1.09
CA ARG A 302 -42.12 -23.24 -2.53
C ARG A 302 -43.14 -22.20 -3.07
N ASN A 303 -44.34 -22.18 -2.54
CA ASN A 303 -45.39 -21.30 -3.00
C ASN A 303 -45.41 -19.92 -2.30
N GLY A 304 -44.51 -19.68 -1.32
CA GLY A 304 -44.39 -18.43 -0.59
C GLY A 304 -45.68 -18.07 0.19
N VAL A 305 -46.38 -19.06 0.79
CA VAL A 305 -47.67 -18.89 1.43
C VAL A 305 -47.61 -17.86 2.57
N ASN A 306 -46.65 -17.99 3.46
CA ASN A 306 -46.34 -17.00 4.49
C ASN A 306 -44.83 -17.07 4.83
N PRO A 307 -44.05 -16.05 4.46
CA PRO A 307 -42.60 -16.07 4.63
C PRO A 307 -42.12 -15.98 6.09
N TYR A 308 -42.99 -15.69 7.01
CA TYR A 308 -42.69 -15.68 8.45
C TYR A 308 -42.87 -17.06 9.10
N ILE A 309 -43.76 -17.90 8.55
CA ILE A 309 -44.03 -19.24 9.03
C ILE A 309 -43.18 -20.26 8.25
N TRP A 310 -43.10 -20.09 6.93
CA TRP A 310 -42.36 -20.95 6.01
C TRP A 310 -41.30 -20.10 5.24
N PRO A 311 -40.23 -19.68 5.92
CA PRO A 311 -39.25 -18.81 5.32
C PRO A 311 -38.52 -19.49 4.18
N ASN A 312 -38.09 -18.67 3.21
CA ASN A 312 -37.17 -19.02 2.12
C ASN A 312 -36.24 -17.82 1.95
N VAL A 313 -35.21 -17.74 2.80
CA VAL A 313 -34.35 -16.56 2.88
C VAL A 313 -33.09 -16.75 2.04
N ASP A 314 -32.87 -15.89 1.06
CA ASP A 314 -31.57 -15.72 0.42
C ASP A 314 -30.69 -14.84 1.33
N TRP A 315 -29.91 -15.49 2.19
CA TRP A 315 -29.02 -14.81 3.13
C TRP A 315 -27.95 -14.00 2.44
N TYR A 316 -27.31 -14.56 1.39
CA TYR A 316 -26.26 -13.84 0.66
C TYR A 316 -26.82 -12.59 -0.05
N GLY A 317 -27.86 -12.77 -0.84
CA GLY A 317 -28.50 -11.67 -1.55
C GLY A 317 -29.12 -10.62 -0.64
N SER A 318 -29.45 -10.98 0.63
CA SER A 318 -29.94 -10.02 1.62
C SER A 318 -28.86 -9.10 2.18
N LEU A 319 -27.59 -9.55 2.25
CA LEU A 319 -26.50 -8.82 2.89
C LEU A 319 -25.55 -8.15 1.91
N PHE A 320 -25.30 -8.76 0.74
CA PHE A 320 -24.26 -8.33 -0.18
C PHE A 320 -24.82 -7.73 -1.47
N ASN A 321 -24.11 -6.72 -1.98
CA ASN A 321 -24.30 -6.16 -3.31
C ASN A 321 -23.40 -6.90 -4.33
N ASP A 322 -23.83 -6.90 -5.60
CA ASP A 322 -23.06 -7.52 -6.69
C ASP A 322 -21.88 -6.66 -7.14
N MET A 323 -21.89 -5.37 -6.80
CA MET A 323 -20.84 -4.43 -7.19
C MET A 323 -20.72 -3.27 -6.19
N ALA A 324 -19.52 -2.67 -6.18
CA ALA A 324 -19.22 -1.44 -5.47
C ALA A 324 -18.48 -0.45 -6.40
N PHE A 325 -18.60 0.84 -6.10
CA PHE A 325 -18.00 1.93 -6.88
C PHE A 325 -16.94 2.64 -6.05
N ASN A 326 -15.73 2.75 -6.61
CA ASN A 326 -14.62 3.42 -5.98
C ASN A 326 -14.17 4.59 -6.87
N GLN A 327 -13.83 5.73 -6.25
CA GLN A 327 -13.44 6.94 -6.95
C GLN A 327 -12.10 7.44 -6.41
N LYS A 328 -11.24 7.88 -7.31
CA LYS A 328 -9.93 8.43 -6.97
C LYS A 328 -9.69 9.70 -7.75
N ALA A 329 -9.22 10.74 -7.08
CA ALA A 329 -8.77 11.98 -7.70
C ALA A 329 -7.38 12.32 -7.18
N ASN A 330 -6.49 12.70 -8.09
CA ASN A 330 -5.13 13.12 -7.77
C ASN A 330 -4.82 14.40 -8.52
N PHE A 331 -4.25 15.35 -7.82
CA PHE A 331 -3.72 16.60 -8.37
C PHE A 331 -2.26 16.73 -7.95
N ASN A 332 -1.36 16.96 -8.89
CA ASN A 332 0.03 17.24 -8.59
C ASN A 332 0.56 18.42 -9.38
N ILE A 333 1.52 19.11 -8.81
CA ILE A 333 2.23 20.23 -9.42
C ILE A 333 3.70 20.15 -9.05
N ARG A 334 4.58 20.33 -10.04
CA ARG A 334 6.02 20.46 -9.81
C ARG A 334 6.61 21.58 -10.63
N GLY A 335 7.64 22.20 -10.10
CA GLY A 335 8.32 23.30 -10.76
C GLY A 335 9.43 23.86 -9.89
N GLY A 336 9.93 25.02 -10.24
CA GLY A 336 10.91 25.68 -9.42
C GLY A 336 11.84 26.61 -10.21
N THR A 337 12.87 27.02 -9.53
CA THR A 337 13.98 27.81 -10.03
C THR A 337 15.30 27.19 -9.56
N LYS A 338 16.44 27.72 -10.01
CA LYS A 338 17.77 27.27 -9.54
C LYS A 338 17.99 27.41 -8.02
N LYS A 339 17.11 28.14 -7.30
CA LYS A 339 17.23 28.32 -5.84
C LYS A 339 16.22 27.47 -5.06
N ILE A 340 15.03 27.23 -5.61
CA ILE A 340 13.97 26.48 -4.94
C ILE A 340 13.29 25.63 -5.98
N THR A 341 13.22 24.33 -5.73
CA THR A 341 12.40 23.41 -6.51
C THR A 341 11.34 22.78 -5.61
N TYR A 342 10.17 22.48 -6.17
CA TYR A 342 9.05 21.95 -5.40
C TYR A 342 8.26 20.91 -6.16
N PHE A 343 7.72 19.96 -5.40
CA PHE A 343 6.70 19.00 -5.82
C PHE A 343 5.60 18.97 -4.76
N MET A 344 4.35 19.11 -5.18
CA MET A 344 3.18 19.00 -4.31
C MET A 344 2.18 18.04 -4.95
N ASN A 345 1.55 17.23 -4.11
CA ASN A 345 0.49 16.30 -4.51
C ASN A 345 -0.64 16.31 -3.49
N VAL A 346 -1.88 16.28 -3.98
CA VAL A 346 -3.09 16.08 -3.18
C VAL A 346 -3.88 14.94 -3.81
N GLY A 347 -4.17 13.92 -3.03
CA GLY A 347 -4.96 12.76 -3.43
C GLY A 347 -6.20 12.60 -2.55
N VAL A 348 -7.31 12.21 -3.15
CA VAL A 348 -8.55 11.80 -2.48
C VAL A 348 -8.98 10.48 -3.07
N ASN A 349 -9.27 9.49 -2.22
CA ASN A 349 -9.76 8.20 -2.63
C ASN A 349 -10.97 7.81 -1.77
N HIS A 350 -12.06 7.45 -2.42
CA HIS A 350 -13.30 6.97 -1.80
C HIS A 350 -13.54 5.52 -2.21
N GLU A 351 -13.63 4.64 -1.23
CA GLU A 351 -13.92 3.22 -1.43
C GLU A 351 -15.15 2.82 -0.65
N THR A 352 -16.05 2.08 -1.30
CA THR A 352 -17.23 1.51 -0.67
C THR A 352 -17.17 -0.01 -0.63
N GLY A 353 -17.67 -0.60 0.45
CA GLY A 353 -17.80 -2.05 0.57
C GLY A 353 -18.98 -2.60 -0.20
N MET A 354 -19.08 -3.93 -0.21
CA MET A 354 -20.16 -4.66 -0.90
C MET A 354 -21.34 -5.01 0.02
N LEU A 355 -21.36 -4.54 1.28
CA LEU A 355 -22.50 -4.77 2.16
C LEU A 355 -23.68 -3.85 1.76
N LYS A 356 -24.89 -4.37 1.86
CA LYS A 356 -26.12 -3.58 1.71
C LYS A 356 -26.33 -2.70 2.93
N ASN A 357 -26.80 -1.45 2.73
CA ASN A 357 -27.12 -0.53 3.83
C ASN A 357 -28.47 -0.86 4.51
N GLU A 358 -28.65 -2.11 4.91
CA GLU A 358 -29.89 -2.61 5.47
C GLU A 358 -30.23 -1.99 6.85
N ALA A 359 -29.20 -1.61 7.63
CA ALA A 359 -29.41 -0.93 8.91
C ALA A 359 -30.22 0.36 8.75
N SER A 360 -30.11 1.07 7.63
CA SER A 360 -30.86 2.31 7.39
C SER A 360 -32.37 2.10 7.26
N LYS A 361 -32.83 0.86 7.07
CA LYS A 361 -34.25 0.51 7.08
C LYS A 361 -34.85 0.49 8.50
N TYR A 362 -33.99 0.21 9.49
CA TYR A 362 -34.42 0.00 10.89
C TYR A 362 -33.86 1.08 11.84
N PHE A 363 -32.71 1.67 11.50
CA PHE A 363 -31.94 2.57 12.36
C PHE A 363 -31.48 3.80 11.59
N SER A 364 -31.01 4.82 12.30
CA SER A 364 -30.55 6.10 11.73
C SER A 364 -29.09 6.08 11.23
N TYR A 365 -28.43 4.92 11.20
CA TYR A 365 -27.03 4.77 10.75
C TYR A 365 -26.90 3.86 9.53
N LYS A 366 -25.79 3.99 8.84
CA LYS A 366 -25.38 3.10 7.75
C LYS A 366 -24.43 2.03 8.29
N ASN A 367 -24.43 0.88 7.64
CA ASN A 367 -23.63 -0.28 8.04
C ASN A 367 -22.70 -0.80 6.95
N ASN A 368 -22.70 -0.20 5.75
CA ASN A 368 -21.71 -0.55 4.74
C ASN A 368 -20.36 0.06 5.09
N ILE A 369 -19.29 -0.55 4.57
CA ILE A 369 -17.95 0.02 4.64
C ILE A 369 -17.90 1.26 3.75
N ASP A 370 -17.42 2.36 4.31
CA ASP A 370 -17.22 3.65 3.65
C ASP A 370 -15.85 4.19 4.08
N LEU A 371 -14.89 4.23 3.17
CA LEU A 371 -13.52 4.62 3.43
C LEU A 371 -13.13 5.83 2.58
N MET A 372 -12.80 6.93 3.25
CA MET A 372 -12.21 8.11 2.65
C MET A 372 -10.74 8.20 3.02
N LYS A 373 -9.86 8.22 2.01
CA LYS A 373 -8.42 8.46 2.19
C LYS A 373 -8.04 9.81 1.60
N TYR A 374 -7.30 10.60 2.37
CA TYR A 374 -6.73 11.86 1.92
C TYR A 374 -5.22 11.77 2.05
N THR A 375 -4.51 12.10 0.97
CA THR A 375 -3.05 12.11 0.95
C THR A 375 -2.54 13.49 0.54
N PHE A 376 -1.53 13.96 1.21
CA PHE A 376 -0.82 15.18 0.88
C PHE A 376 0.68 14.90 0.93
N GLN A 377 1.38 15.23 -0.17
CA GLN A 377 2.84 15.17 -0.26
C GLN A 377 3.34 16.54 -0.66
N ASN A 378 4.38 17.01 0.02
CA ASN A 378 5.05 18.24 -0.32
C ASN A 378 6.57 18.07 -0.17
N ASN A 379 7.32 18.20 -1.26
CA ASN A 379 8.76 18.12 -1.30
C ASN A 379 9.29 19.47 -1.81
N ILE A 380 10.14 20.10 -1.02
CA ILE A 380 10.75 21.39 -1.34
C ILE A 380 12.25 21.30 -1.13
N ASP A 381 13.03 21.64 -2.15
CA ASP A 381 14.48 21.72 -2.10
C ASP A 381 14.92 23.17 -2.16
N PHE A 382 15.66 23.60 -1.15
CA PHE A 382 16.26 24.92 -1.05
C PHE A 382 17.76 24.83 -1.39
N HIS A 383 18.15 25.28 -2.56
CA HIS A 383 19.56 25.36 -3.00
C HIS A 383 20.18 26.65 -2.46
N MET A 384 20.68 26.59 -1.20
CA MET A 384 21.27 27.76 -0.53
C MET A 384 22.53 28.24 -1.23
N SER A 385 23.29 27.31 -1.81
CA SER A 385 24.46 27.59 -2.62
C SER A 385 24.65 26.49 -3.68
N LYS A 386 25.69 26.57 -4.52
CA LYS A 386 26.06 25.50 -5.45
C LYS A 386 26.49 24.20 -4.72
N SER A 387 26.85 24.32 -3.44
CA SER A 387 27.37 23.19 -2.63
C SER A 387 26.46 22.79 -1.48
N SER A 388 25.38 23.57 -1.17
CA SER A 388 24.55 23.34 0.01
C SER A 388 23.07 23.30 -0.39
N THR A 389 22.38 22.24 0.01
CA THR A 389 20.91 22.05 -0.20
C THR A 389 20.27 21.65 1.10
N ILE A 390 19.11 22.21 1.40
CA ILE A 390 18.18 21.75 2.44
C ILE A 390 16.91 21.27 1.73
N SER A 391 16.49 20.06 2.02
CA SER A 391 15.23 19.49 1.52
C SER A 391 14.25 19.27 2.66
N LEU A 392 13.00 19.62 2.43
CA LEU A 392 11.87 19.38 3.34
C LEU A 392 10.87 18.47 2.63
N HIS A 393 10.61 17.29 3.21
CA HIS A 393 9.60 16.36 2.72
C HIS A 393 8.51 16.21 3.78
N LEU A 394 7.29 16.53 3.42
CA LEU A 394 6.11 16.39 4.28
C LEU A 394 5.12 15.44 3.63
N ASN A 395 4.82 14.34 4.31
CA ASN A 395 3.79 13.37 3.92
C ASN A 395 2.70 13.35 4.99
N VAL A 396 1.45 13.53 4.58
CA VAL A 396 0.27 13.44 5.45
C VAL A 396 -0.72 12.48 4.83
N GLN A 397 -1.19 11.53 5.63
CA GLN A 397 -2.20 10.53 5.25
C GLN A 397 -3.29 10.54 6.30
N LEU A 398 -4.55 10.70 5.86
CA LEU A 398 -5.72 10.67 6.72
C LEU A 398 -6.68 9.63 6.17
N ASN A 399 -7.14 8.72 7.02
CA ASN A 399 -8.13 7.71 6.68
C ASN A 399 -9.34 7.89 7.61
N ASP A 400 -10.52 7.99 7.02
CA ASP A 400 -11.81 8.04 7.72
C ASP A 400 -12.62 6.83 7.25
N LEU A 401 -12.78 5.84 8.12
CA LEU A 401 -13.41 4.55 7.83
C LEU A 401 -14.62 4.35 8.73
N THR A 402 -15.79 4.19 8.13
CA THR A 402 -16.98 3.66 8.80
C THR A 402 -17.21 2.23 8.36
N GLN A 403 -17.48 1.32 9.30
CA GLN A 403 -17.75 -0.09 9.03
C GLN A 403 -18.70 -0.70 10.08
N PRO A 404 -19.33 -1.88 9.82
CA PRO A 404 -20.12 -2.57 10.85
C PRO A 404 -19.23 -3.03 12.02
N ASN A 405 -19.85 -3.26 13.19
CA ASN A 405 -19.14 -3.84 14.33
C ASN A 405 -18.73 -5.28 14.10
N THR A 406 -19.61 -6.07 13.48
CA THR A 406 -19.30 -7.46 13.10
C THR A 406 -18.40 -7.45 11.87
N SER A 407 -17.32 -8.21 11.91
CA SER A 407 -16.40 -8.28 10.77
C SER A 407 -17.11 -8.87 9.54
N VAL A 408 -16.67 -8.47 8.33
CA VAL A 408 -17.22 -9.04 7.08
C VAL A 408 -16.98 -10.54 7.02
N GLY A 409 -15.86 -11.04 7.56
CA GLY A 409 -15.56 -12.47 7.64
C GLY A 409 -16.58 -13.22 8.51
N ASP A 410 -16.95 -12.66 9.68
CA ASP A 410 -17.96 -13.26 10.57
C ASP A 410 -19.35 -13.19 9.95
N LEU A 411 -19.68 -12.09 9.27
CA LEU A 411 -20.94 -11.97 8.52
C LEU A 411 -21.02 -13.00 7.41
N TYR A 412 -19.94 -13.19 6.65
CA TYR A 412 -19.86 -14.20 5.61
C TYR A 412 -19.99 -15.61 6.21
N GLY A 413 -19.29 -15.88 7.31
CA GLY A 413 -19.41 -17.13 8.05
C GLY A 413 -20.83 -17.38 8.56
N ALA A 414 -21.52 -16.35 9.07
CA ALA A 414 -22.92 -16.44 9.48
C ALA A 414 -23.84 -16.77 8.31
N VAL A 415 -23.64 -16.16 7.13
CA VAL A 415 -24.41 -16.45 5.91
C VAL A 415 -24.20 -17.90 5.46
N MET A 416 -22.97 -18.39 5.50
CA MET A 416 -22.63 -19.79 5.10
C MET A 416 -23.21 -20.84 6.05
N ASN A 417 -23.41 -20.49 7.32
CA ASN A 417 -23.92 -21.39 8.35
C ASN A 417 -25.44 -21.24 8.61
N SER A 418 -26.11 -20.26 7.99
CA SER A 418 -27.55 -20.06 8.15
C SER A 418 -28.29 -20.73 7.02
N ASN A 419 -29.21 -21.65 7.38
CA ASN A 419 -30.03 -22.25 6.34
C ASN A 419 -31.22 -21.35 5.96
N PRO A 420 -31.80 -21.51 4.76
CA PRO A 420 -32.81 -20.62 4.25
C PRO A 420 -34.20 -20.78 4.92
N VAL A 421 -34.43 -21.82 5.73
CA VAL A 421 -35.75 -22.20 6.21
C VAL A 421 -35.95 -22.16 7.71
N ASP A 422 -34.89 -21.92 8.49
CA ASP A 422 -34.95 -21.97 9.96
C ASP A 422 -35.73 -20.78 10.58
N PHE A 423 -35.53 -19.58 10.02
CA PHE A 423 -36.20 -18.37 10.51
C PHE A 423 -36.22 -17.26 9.45
N PRO A 424 -37.20 -16.35 9.50
CA PRO A 424 -37.22 -15.15 8.66
C PRO A 424 -36.15 -14.14 9.12
N ILE A 425 -35.81 -13.17 8.29
CA ILE A 425 -34.91 -12.08 8.69
C ILE A 425 -35.41 -11.38 9.95
N ALA A 426 -36.68 -10.99 9.94
CA ALA A 426 -37.36 -10.41 11.10
C ALA A 426 -38.84 -10.73 11.02
N TYR A 427 -39.51 -10.87 12.18
CA TYR A 427 -40.94 -10.97 12.27
C TYR A 427 -41.60 -9.60 12.17
N PRO A 428 -42.92 -9.52 11.79
CA PRO A 428 -43.62 -8.26 11.77
C PRO A 428 -43.72 -7.66 13.17
N ALA A 429 -43.72 -6.33 13.26
CA ALA A 429 -43.89 -5.61 14.52
C ALA A 429 -45.29 -5.85 15.10
N ASP A 430 -45.34 -6.06 16.40
CA ASP A 430 -46.62 -6.24 17.15
C ASP A 430 -47.38 -4.93 17.44
N GLY A 431 -46.79 -3.78 17.09
CA GLY A 431 -47.31 -2.44 17.37
C GLY A 431 -47.16 -1.99 18.85
N VAL A 432 -46.65 -2.85 19.73
CA VAL A 432 -46.40 -2.57 21.15
C VAL A 432 -44.98 -2.10 21.37
N ASN A 433 -44.02 -2.80 20.77
CA ASN A 433 -42.59 -2.51 20.89
C ASN A 433 -42.06 -1.82 19.62
N ASN A 434 -41.19 -0.86 19.79
CA ASN A 434 -40.58 -0.09 18.69
C ASN A 434 -39.19 -0.55 18.33
N TRP A 435 -38.89 -1.86 18.42
CA TRP A 435 -37.64 -2.48 17.98
C TRP A 435 -37.90 -3.64 17.03
N VAL A 436 -36.87 -4.11 16.35
CA VAL A 436 -36.91 -5.18 15.35
C VAL A 436 -37.00 -6.53 16.05
N TYR A 437 -37.87 -7.41 15.57
CA TYR A 437 -38.05 -8.78 16.04
C TYR A 437 -37.23 -9.73 15.18
N TRP A 438 -35.92 -9.78 15.43
CA TRP A 438 -35.00 -10.61 14.63
C TRP A 438 -35.33 -12.10 14.78
N GLY A 439 -35.46 -12.81 13.65
CA GLY A 439 -35.70 -14.23 13.63
C GLY A 439 -34.57 -15.03 14.28
N ALA A 440 -34.97 -16.09 15.01
CA ALA A 440 -34.04 -17.06 15.62
C ALA A 440 -34.62 -18.48 15.49
N TYR A 441 -33.71 -19.46 15.49
CA TYR A 441 -34.04 -20.87 15.41
C TYR A 441 -34.50 -21.42 16.79
N ALA A 442 -35.67 -22.10 16.82
CA ALA A 442 -36.28 -22.61 18.04
C ALA A 442 -35.73 -23.98 18.49
N GLY A 443 -34.97 -24.69 17.69
CA GLY A 443 -34.63 -26.11 17.83
C GLY A 443 -33.20 -26.43 18.20
N GLY A 444 -32.49 -25.65 19.01
CA GLY A 444 -31.10 -25.99 19.36
C GLY A 444 -30.63 -25.36 20.65
N ASN A 445 -29.58 -25.95 21.24
CA ASN A 445 -28.77 -25.26 22.23
C ASN A 445 -28.29 -23.94 21.62
N ASP A 446 -28.26 -22.86 22.39
CA ASP A 446 -28.00 -21.45 22.06
C ASP A 446 -26.72 -21.17 21.26
N GLN A 447 -26.16 -22.17 20.61
CA GLN A 447 -24.83 -22.20 19.97
C GLN A 447 -24.84 -22.15 18.43
N GLY A 448 -26.02 -22.10 17.76
CA GLY A 448 -25.95 -22.47 16.35
C GLY A 448 -26.19 -21.36 15.33
N ALA A 449 -27.37 -20.84 15.24
CA ALA A 449 -27.74 -20.00 14.11
C ALA A 449 -27.79 -18.51 14.52
N VAL A 450 -26.75 -17.79 14.21
CA VAL A 450 -26.73 -16.33 14.34
C VAL A 450 -27.46 -15.74 13.14
N ASN A 451 -28.47 -14.91 13.37
CA ASN A 451 -29.14 -14.17 12.30
C ASN A 451 -28.16 -13.17 11.65
N PRO A 452 -27.74 -13.39 10.38
CA PRO A 452 -26.72 -12.56 9.74
C PRO A 452 -27.11 -11.09 9.64
N MET A 453 -28.41 -10.80 9.40
CA MET A 453 -28.90 -9.43 9.31
C MET A 453 -28.90 -8.72 10.66
N ALA A 454 -29.26 -9.41 11.73
CA ALA A 454 -29.16 -8.87 13.07
C ALA A 454 -27.72 -8.55 13.46
N SER A 455 -26.78 -9.42 13.09
CA SER A 455 -25.35 -9.19 13.29
C SER A 455 -24.81 -8.01 12.47
N LEU A 456 -25.26 -7.86 11.22
CA LEU A 456 -24.89 -6.73 10.37
C LEU A 456 -25.39 -5.39 10.95
N THR A 457 -26.53 -5.41 11.63
CA THR A 457 -27.21 -4.21 12.10
C THR A 457 -27.02 -3.93 13.60
N ASN A 458 -26.12 -4.65 14.28
CA ASN A 458 -25.90 -4.50 15.73
C ASN A 458 -25.13 -3.22 16.12
N GLY A 459 -24.73 -2.40 15.16
CA GLY A 459 -24.00 -1.16 15.35
C GLY A 459 -22.93 -0.92 14.29
N TYR A 460 -22.06 0.04 14.55
CA TYR A 460 -21.02 0.45 13.62
C TYR A 460 -19.79 1.01 14.34
N GLN A 461 -18.68 1.09 13.61
CA GLN A 461 -17.44 1.69 14.07
C GLN A 461 -17.04 2.84 13.15
N ASP A 462 -16.64 3.95 13.76
CA ASP A 462 -15.93 5.03 13.09
C ASP A 462 -14.45 4.95 13.48
N ILE A 463 -13.58 4.81 12.50
CA ILE A 463 -12.14 4.69 12.67
C ILE A 463 -11.48 5.87 11.94
N PHE A 464 -10.79 6.70 12.69
CA PHE A 464 -9.98 7.77 12.13
C PHE A 464 -8.50 7.47 12.36
N GLU A 465 -7.73 7.47 11.27
CA GLU A 465 -6.27 7.28 11.31
C GLU A 465 -5.59 8.49 10.68
N SER A 466 -4.51 8.93 11.28
CA SER A 466 -3.67 10.01 10.75
C SER A 466 -2.20 9.65 10.87
N THR A 467 -1.47 9.74 9.76
CA THR A 467 -0.02 9.64 9.71
C THR A 467 0.54 10.96 9.22
N VAL A 468 1.45 11.54 9.99
CA VAL A 468 2.22 12.73 9.59
C VAL A 468 3.69 12.36 9.64
N MET A 469 4.41 12.51 8.55
CA MET A 469 5.86 12.31 8.47
C MET A 469 6.51 13.54 7.88
N ALA A 470 7.49 14.08 8.59
CA ALA A 470 8.28 15.24 8.17
C ALA A 470 9.77 14.88 8.20
N ASN A 471 10.42 15.01 7.04
CA ASN A 471 11.85 14.76 6.88
C ASN A 471 12.55 16.07 6.52
N ILE A 472 13.69 16.32 7.14
CA ILE A 472 14.59 17.41 6.83
C ILE A 472 15.93 16.81 6.45
N ASP A 473 16.33 17.01 5.19
CA ASP A 473 17.62 16.61 4.66
C ASP A 473 18.52 17.83 4.52
N PHE A 474 19.79 17.67 4.89
CA PHE A 474 20.86 18.64 4.64
C PHE A 474 21.97 17.95 3.84
N GLU A 475 22.30 18.50 2.70
CA GLU A 475 23.42 18.05 1.88
C GLU A 475 24.45 19.18 1.72
N GLN A 476 25.73 18.85 1.97
CA GLN A 476 26.86 19.74 1.77
C GLN A 476 27.96 19.06 0.96
N LYS A 477 28.27 19.57 -0.22
CA LYS A 477 29.47 19.19 -0.98
C LYS A 477 30.69 19.78 -0.32
N LEU A 478 31.67 18.95 -0.04
CA LEU A 478 32.92 19.30 0.67
C LEU A 478 34.11 19.32 -0.30
N ASP A 479 33.88 19.66 -1.57
CA ASP A 479 34.93 19.72 -2.61
C ASP A 479 36.10 20.66 -2.24
N PHE A 480 35.86 21.60 -1.34
CA PHE A 480 36.91 22.49 -0.81
C PHE A 480 37.86 21.78 0.15
N LEU A 481 37.46 20.66 0.77
CA LEU A 481 38.34 19.80 1.58
C LEU A 481 38.95 18.67 0.74
N LEU A 482 38.08 17.94 0.03
CA LEU A 482 38.46 16.83 -0.81
C LEU A 482 37.46 16.71 -1.96
N LYS A 483 37.95 16.78 -3.19
CA LYS A 483 37.09 16.71 -4.38
C LYS A 483 36.30 15.39 -4.39
N GLY A 484 34.99 15.49 -4.54
CA GLY A 484 34.07 14.35 -4.52
C GLY A 484 33.61 13.91 -3.13
N LEU A 485 34.01 14.63 -2.06
CA LEU A 485 33.52 14.38 -0.71
C LEU A 485 32.21 15.14 -0.50
N ARG A 486 31.24 14.47 0.14
CA ARG A 486 29.94 15.01 0.47
C ARG A 486 29.52 14.59 1.88
N PHE A 487 28.93 15.51 2.62
CA PHE A 487 28.27 15.25 3.89
C PHE A 487 26.76 15.32 3.70
N LYS A 488 26.02 14.37 4.27
CA LYS A 488 24.55 14.42 4.31
C LYS A 488 24.06 14.07 5.70
N ALA A 489 22.99 14.75 6.13
CA ALA A 489 22.26 14.48 7.37
C ALA A 489 20.76 14.51 7.09
N LEU A 490 20.03 13.56 7.69
CA LEU A 490 18.58 13.45 7.62
C LEU A 490 18.04 13.39 9.05
N PHE A 491 17.04 14.22 9.33
CA PHE A 491 16.20 14.12 10.52
C PHE A 491 14.76 13.81 10.07
N SER A 492 14.14 12.83 10.71
CA SER A 492 12.75 12.46 10.45
C SER A 492 11.95 12.37 11.73
N TYR A 493 10.74 12.93 11.69
CA TYR A 493 9.70 12.76 12.70
C TYR A 493 8.45 12.19 12.07
N LYS A 494 7.97 11.06 12.61
CA LYS A 494 6.70 10.43 12.22
C LYS A 494 5.78 10.37 13.43
N ASN A 495 4.50 10.68 13.22
CA ASN A 495 3.44 10.48 14.21
C ASN A 495 2.25 9.78 13.54
N TYR A 496 1.87 8.63 14.09
CA TYR A 496 0.67 7.90 13.72
C TYR A 496 -0.32 7.92 14.88
N ASN A 497 -1.57 8.25 14.60
CA ASN A 497 -2.67 8.19 15.57
C ASN A 497 -3.84 7.44 14.96
N LYS A 498 -4.49 6.63 15.80
CA LYS A 498 -5.71 5.90 15.48
C LYS A 498 -6.73 6.10 16.60
N THR A 499 -7.94 6.47 16.21
CA THR A 499 -9.10 6.53 17.12
C THR A 499 -10.20 5.66 16.55
N THR A 500 -10.67 4.71 17.34
CA THR A 500 -11.83 3.86 16.99
C THR A 500 -12.96 4.17 17.94
N THR A 501 -14.09 4.61 17.41
CA THR A 501 -15.32 4.80 18.18
C THR A 501 -16.31 3.73 17.75
N MET A 502 -16.55 2.76 18.61
CA MET A 502 -17.50 1.66 18.41
C MET A 502 -18.81 2.01 19.06
N ARG A 503 -19.91 1.86 18.31
CA ARG A 503 -21.29 2.00 18.80
C ARG A 503 -22.01 0.69 18.58
N SER A 504 -22.42 0.05 19.65
CA SER A 504 -23.04 -1.27 19.63
C SER A 504 -24.35 -1.28 20.42
N GLN A 505 -25.25 -2.12 20.00
CA GLN A 505 -26.53 -2.37 20.68
C GLN A 505 -26.80 -3.86 20.82
N GLY A 506 -27.62 -4.22 21.83
CA GLY A 506 -28.10 -5.58 21.98
C GLY A 506 -29.04 -5.99 20.83
N ILE A 507 -29.12 -7.29 20.61
CA ILE A 507 -29.98 -7.89 19.60
C ILE A 507 -31.09 -8.66 20.32
N ASN A 508 -32.36 -8.28 20.12
CA ASN A 508 -33.51 -9.04 20.60
C ASN A 508 -33.90 -10.05 19.52
N ARG A 509 -33.82 -11.34 19.85
CA ARG A 509 -34.16 -12.44 18.96
C ARG A 509 -35.50 -13.04 19.34
N TYR A 510 -36.25 -13.50 18.35
CA TYR A 510 -37.59 -14.04 18.53
C TYR A 510 -37.75 -15.32 17.71
N THR A 511 -38.60 -16.23 18.22
CA THR A 511 -38.97 -17.47 17.55
C THR A 511 -40.46 -17.62 17.41
N LEU A 512 -40.91 -18.25 16.34
CA LEU A 512 -42.31 -18.64 16.15
C LEU A 512 -42.60 -19.87 17.03
N THR A 513 -43.52 -19.73 17.98
CA THR A 513 -43.91 -20.82 18.89
C THR A 513 -45.22 -21.45 18.51
N GLY A 514 -46.01 -20.83 17.64
CA GLY A 514 -47.26 -21.36 17.14
C GLY A 514 -47.92 -20.45 16.09
N TYR A 515 -48.83 -21.02 15.33
CA TYR A 515 -49.67 -20.26 14.38
C TYR A 515 -51.01 -20.93 14.20
N GLU A 516 -52.03 -20.15 13.86
CA GLU A 516 -53.38 -20.59 13.53
C GLU A 516 -53.83 -19.94 12.22
N GLN A 517 -54.44 -20.72 11.32
CA GLN A 517 -54.99 -20.19 10.09
C GLN A 517 -56.40 -19.69 10.32
N ASN A 518 -56.67 -18.44 9.94
CA ASN A 518 -57.97 -17.83 9.97
C ASN A 518 -58.85 -18.32 8.80
N PRO A 519 -60.19 -18.22 8.93
CA PRO A 519 -61.13 -18.61 7.87
C PRO A 519 -60.93 -17.82 6.56
N ASP A 520 -60.32 -16.65 6.61
CA ASP A 520 -59.99 -15.79 5.45
C ASP A 520 -58.66 -16.14 4.78
N GLY A 521 -57.97 -17.17 5.28
CA GLY A 521 -56.69 -17.60 4.76
C GLY A 521 -55.47 -16.88 5.33
N THR A 522 -55.63 -15.88 6.18
CA THR A 522 -54.55 -15.23 6.92
C THR A 522 -54.07 -16.07 8.09
N TYR A 523 -52.93 -15.73 8.72
CA TYR A 523 -52.36 -16.47 9.82
C TYR A 523 -52.16 -15.58 11.05
N ASN A 524 -52.62 -16.05 12.20
CA ASN A 524 -52.26 -15.53 13.50
C ASN A 524 -51.02 -16.24 14.00
N MET A 525 -49.93 -15.48 14.26
CA MET A 525 -48.66 -16.02 14.70
C MET A 525 -48.42 -15.74 16.18
N THR A 526 -47.94 -16.71 16.91
CA THR A 526 -47.47 -16.52 18.29
C THR A 526 -45.92 -16.48 18.25
N ILE A 527 -45.38 -15.32 18.57
CA ILE A 527 -43.94 -15.04 18.53
C ILE A 527 -43.46 -14.80 19.96
N SER A 528 -42.40 -15.48 20.37
CA SER A 528 -41.86 -15.40 21.73
C SER A 528 -40.40 -14.99 21.71
N PRO A 529 -39.89 -14.25 22.71
CA PRO A 529 -38.49 -13.95 22.85
C PRO A 529 -37.62 -15.23 22.95
N PHE A 530 -36.50 -15.25 22.27
CA PHE A 530 -35.55 -16.36 22.29
C PHE A 530 -34.42 -16.07 23.29
N GLY A 531 -34.17 -16.99 24.21
CA GLY A 531 -33.06 -16.92 25.18
C GLY A 531 -33.21 -15.92 26.31
N SER A 532 -34.09 -14.95 26.23
CA SER A 532 -34.37 -13.95 27.29
C SER A 532 -35.87 -13.84 27.54
N SER A 533 -36.26 -13.96 28.80
CA SER A 533 -37.68 -13.80 29.19
C SER A 533 -38.20 -12.35 29.18
N ASN A 534 -37.29 -11.34 29.19
CA ASN A 534 -37.64 -9.93 29.19
C ASN A 534 -36.71 -9.13 28.26
N PRO A 535 -37.00 -9.07 26.95
CA PRO A 535 -36.25 -8.23 26.04
C PRO A 535 -36.41 -6.75 26.39
N THR A 536 -35.33 -6.00 26.37
CA THR A 536 -35.33 -4.57 26.62
C THR A 536 -35.06 -3.81 25.31
N LYS A 537 -35.48 -2.55 25.25
CA LYS A 537 -35.22 -1.69 24.10
C LYS A 537 -33.72 -1.62 23.84
N PRO A 538 -33.23 -2.02 22.64
CA PRO A 538 -31.86 -1.86 22.29
C PRO A 538 -31.46 -0.38 22.25
N VAL A 539 -30.34 -0.04 22.88
CA VAL A 539 -29.79 1.32 22.91
C VAL A 539 -28.31 1.23 22.53
N LEU A 540 -27.89 2.09 21.62
CA LEU A 540 -26.48 2.19 21.24
C LEU A 540 -25.64 2.64 22.43
N SER A 541 -24.71 1.80 22.85
CA SER A 541 -23.62 2.13 23.75
C SER A 541 -22.40 2.58 22.94
N THR A 542 -21.53 3.38 23.54
CA THR A 542 -20.34 3.88 22.87
C THR A 542 -19.09 3.50 23.67
N THR A 543 -18.11 2.92 22.97
CA THR A 543 -16.79 2.63 23.49
C THR A 543 -15.75 3.22 22.55
N SER A 544 -14.72 3.86 23.08
CA SER A 544 -13.65 4.44 22.25
C SER A 544 -12.31 3.84 22.63
N TYR A 545 -11.51 3.55 21.60
CA TYR A 545 -10.15 3.07 21.72
C TYR A 545 -9.23 4.05 21.00
N VAL A 546 -8.06 4.30 21.59
CA VAL A 546 -7.01 5.11 20.99
C VAL A 546 -5.76 4.25 20.83
N GLY A 547 -5.04 4.47 19.75
CA GLY A 547 -3.77 3.82 19.47
C GLY A 547 -2.86 4.79 18.72
N GLY A 548 -1.66 4.35 18.46
CA GLY A 548 -0.72 5.12 17.66
C GLY A 548 0.70 5.03 18.19
N ASP A 549 1.59 5.69 17.48
CA ASP A 549 3.01 5.74 17.79
C ASP A 549 3.65 7.03 17.27
N ARG A 550 4.84 7.29 17.75
CA ARG A 550 5.74 8.30 17.21
C ARG A 550 7.12 7.71 17.01
N ARG A 551 7.80 8.17 15.96
CA ARG A 551 9.15 7.75 15.67
C ARG A 551 10.03 8.95 15.38
N ILE A 552 11.23 8.96 15.93
CA ILE A 552 12.28 9.92 15.66
C ILE A 552 13.45 9.15 15.06
N TYR A 553 13.90 9.60 13.90
CA TYR A 553 15.03 8.99 13.21
C TYR A 553 16.02 10.08 12.82
N PHE A 554 17.30 9.80 13.04
CA PHE A 554 18.40 10.63 12.57
C PHE A 554 19.46 9.77 11.92
N GLN A 555 19.98 10.23 10.79
CA GLN A 555 21.17 9.65 10.15
C GLN A 555 22.10 10.75 9.68
N SER A 556 23.40 10.44 9.65
CA SER A 556 24.40 11.26 8.99
C SER A 556 25.43 10.38 8.32
N TYR A 557 25.96 10.84 7.20
CA TYR A 557 27.02 10.12 6.50
C TYR A 557 27.95 11.04 5.75
N LEU A 558 29.20 10.55 5.58
CA LEU A 558 30.18 11.06 4.65
C LEU A 558 30.23 10.10 3.46
N ASP A 559 30.12 10.63 2.27
CA ASP A 559 30.17 9.92 1.02
C ASP A 559 31.28 10.52 0.13
N TYR A 560 32.14 9.65 -0.39
CA TYR A 560 33.25 10.03 -1.26
C TYR A 560 33.11 9.33 -2.58
N ASN A 561 33.12 10.07 -3.68
CA ASN A 561 33.08 9.51 -5.03
C ASN A 561 34.05 10.25 -5.94
N GLN A 562 35.10 9.57 -6.40
CA GLN A 562 36.10 10.17 -7.24
C GLN A 562 36.66 9.18 -8.27
N LYS A 563 36.80 9.67 -9.49
CA LYS A 563 37.42 8.94 -10.60
C LYS A 563 38.87 9.43 -10.86
N PHE A 564 39.81 8.51 -10.90
CA PHE A 564 41.21 8.74 -11.20
C PHE A 564 41.61 7.93 -12.45
N GLY A 565 41.55 8.55 -13.61
CA GLY A 565 41.74 7.84 -14.87
C GLY A 565 40.73 6.71 -15.05
N ASN A 566 41.22 5.46 -15.10
CA ASN A 566 40.35 4.28 -15.22
C ASN A 566 39.88 3.71 -13.86
N HIS A 567 40.32 4.30 -12.75
CA HIS A 567 39.99 3.86 -11.41
C HIS A 567 38.86 4.72 -10.83
N ASN A 568 37.77 4.12 -10.43
CA ASN A 568 36.67 4.78 -9.75
C ASN A 568 36.52 4.25 -8.32
N PHE A 569 36.57 5.13 -7.34
CA PHE A 569 36.45 4.81 -5.93
C PHE A 569 35.20 5.48 -5.37
N ASN A 570 34.38 4.69 -4.69
CA ASN A 570 33.27 5.19 -3.90
C ASN A 570 33.36 4.63 -2.48
N GLY A 571 33.21 5.49 -1.47
CA GLY A 571 33.25 5.10 -0.07
C GLY A 571 32.20 5.86 0.72
N MET A 572 31.59 5.21 1.72
CA MET A 572 30.62 5.82 2.61
C MET A 572 30.82 5.31 4.03
N VAL A 573 30.69 6.22 5.00
CA VAL A 573 30.59 5.89 6.43
C VAL A 573 29.35 6.59 6.98
N LEU A 574 28.47 5.83 7.63
CA LEU A 574 27.18 6.26 8.12
C LEU A 574 27.03 5.95 9.60
N TRP A 575 26.34 6.83 10.31
CA TRP A 575 25.80 6.63 11.66
C TRP A 575 24.32 6.95 11.66
N ASN A 576 23.51 6.14 12.36
CA ASN A 576 22.08 6.37 12.57
C ASN A 576 21.63 6.06 13.99
N ILE A 577 20.53 6.68 14.38
CA ILE A 577 19.80 6.43 15.62
C ILE A 577 18.30 6.48 15.33
N ASP A 578 17.56 5.57 15.96
CA ASP A 578 16.12 5.38 15.79
C ASP A 578 15.48 5.23 17.17
N GLN A 579 14.40 5.97 17.40
CA GLN A 579 13.58 5.88 18.61
C GLN A 579 12.11 5.76 18.20
N TYR A 580 11.44 4.77 18.77
CA TYR A 580 10.00 4.51 18.61
C TYR A 580 9.34 4.52 19.98
N ASP A 581 8.22 5.24 20.10
CA ASP A 581 7.39 5.35 21.31
C ASP A 581 5.93 5.01 20.98
N SER A 582 5.30 4.16 21.78
CA SER A 582 3.84 3.93 21.69
C SER A 582 3.08 5.09 22.35
N ASN A 583 2.02 5.58 21.69
CA ASN A 583 1.12 6.60 22.24
C ASN A 583 0.04 5.99 23.17
N ALA A 584 -0.16 4.66 23.10
CA ALA A 584 -1.13 3.93 23.91
C ALA A 584 -0.51 2.60 24.41
N PRO A 585 0.48 2.64 25.29
CA PRO A 585 1.13 1.43 25.78
C PRO A 585 0.16 0.61 26.65
N THR A 586 0.19 -0.72 26.50
CA THR A 586 -0.66 -1.67 27.22
C THR A 586 -0.06 -2.09 28.57
N ASP A 587 1.27 -1.96 28.72
CA ASP A 587 2.02 -2.38 29.89
C ASP A 587 3.28 -1.53 30.07
N LEU A 588 4.03 -1.79 31.16
CA LEU A 588 5.26 -1.07 31.46
C LEU A 588 6.33 -1.23 30.37
N VAL A 589 6.52 -2.44 29.85
CA VAL A 589 7.54 -2.70 28.83
C VAL A 589 7.19 -1.99 27.52
N ALA A 590 5.92 -2.00 27.13
CA ALA A 590 5.42 -1.27 25.97
C ALA A 590 5.56 0.25 26.13
N SER A 591 5.54 0.79 27.36
CA SER A 591 5.69 2.22 27.64
C SER A 591 7.13 2.73 27.50
N LEU A 592 8.12 1.84 27.49
CA LEU A 592 9.53 2.22 27.33
C LEU A 592 9.84 2.49 25.86
N PRO A 593 10.58 3.56 25.52
CA PRO A 593 11.04 3.82 24.17
C PRO A 593 11.86 2.64 23.61
N ARG A 594 11.59 2.25 22.36
CA ARG A 594 12.45 1.31 21.63
C ARG A 594 13.54 2.08 20.90
N ARG A 595 14.81 1.75 21.16
CA ARG A 595 15.95 2.47 20.62
C ARG A 595 16.91 1.54 19.89
N LYS A 596 17.35 2.00 18.73
CA LYS A 596 18.36 1.33 17.91
C LYS A 596 19.42 2.34 17.49
N MET A 597 20.65 1.88 17.35
CA MET A 597 21.76 2.67 16.83
C MET A 597 22.60 1.79 15.92
N GLY A 598 23.10 2.37 14.83
CA GLY A 598 23.89 1.63 13.88
C GLY A 598 25.01 2.46 13.25
N PHE A 599 26.06 1.75 12.83
CA PHE A 599 27.10 2.23 11.96
C PHE A 599 27.09 1.38 10.70
N ALA A 600 27.32 2.01 9.55
CA ALA A 600 27.46 1.28 8.28
C ALA A 600 28.63 1.85 7.50
N GLY A 601 29.34 0.99 6.79
CA GLY A 601 30.42 1.37 5.91
C GLY A 601 30.31 0.65 4.57
N ARG A 602 30.63 1.36 3.48
CA ARG A 602 30.73 0.83 2.13
C ARG A 602 32.02 1.32 1.48
N ALA A 603 32.67 0.42 0.76
CA ALA A 603 33.76 0.76 -0.14
C ALA A 603 33.55 0.01 -1.45
N SER A 604 33.48 0.72 -2.57
CA SER A 604 33.41 0.12 -3.89
C SER A 604 34.52 0.63 -4.79
N TYR A 605 35.01 -0.25 -5.65
CA TYR A 605 36.06 0.01 -6.61
C TYR A 605 35.67 -0.54 -7.98
N ASP A 606 35.88 0.27 -8.97
CA ASP A 606 35.60 -0.05 -10.37
C ASP A 606 36.86 0.28 -11.21
N TYR A 607 37.34 -0.67 -11.99
CA TYR A 607 38.45 -0.48 -12.95
C TYR A 607 37.89 -0.45 -14.36
N ALA A 608 37.92 0.71 -14.99
CA ALA A 608 37.52 0.96 -16.39
C ALA A 608 36.10 0.47 -16.73
N GLY A 609 35.19 0.36 -15.77
CA GLY A 609 33.89 -0.23 -15.96
C GLY A 609 33.87 -1.75 -16.14
N ARG A 610 35.02 -2.43 -16.03
CA ARG A 610 35.20 -3.87 -16.31
C ARG A 610 35.14 -4.74 -15.07
N TYR A 611 36.01 -4.43 -14.10
CA TYR A 611 36.14 -5.19 -12.87
C TYR A 611 35.59 -4.39 -11.71
N LEU A 612 34.61 -4.95 -11.02
CA LEU A 612 33.88 -4.30 -9.96
C LEU A 612 34.10 -5.06 -8.66
N MET A 613 34.31 -4.34 -7.57
CA MET A 613 34.38 -4.91 -6.22
C MET A 613 33.67 -4.01 -5.25
N GLU A 614 32.91 -4.59 -4.33
CA GLU A 614 32.22 -3.87 -3.26
C GLU A 614 32.34 -4.62 -1.93
N VAL A 615 32.64 -3.89 -0.87
CA VAL A 615 32.68 -4.39 0.51
C VAL A 615 31.77 -3.51 1.35
N ASN A 616 30.86 -4.15 2.08
CA ASN A 616 29.97 -3.48 3.01
C ASN A 616 30.09 -4.08 4.41
N ALA A 617 29.86 -3.26 5.42
CA ALA A 617 29.81 -3.68 6.81
C ALA A 617 28.72 -2.90 7.56
N GLY A 618 27.85 -3.61 8.26
CA GLY A 618 26.90 -3.06 9.22
C GLY A 618 27.30 -3.44 10.64
N TYR A 619 27.26 -2.49 11.58
CA TYR A 619 27.49 -2.70 13.00
C TYR A 619 26.36 -2.09 13.80
N ASN A 620 25.44 -2.93 14.27
CA ASN A 620 24.16 -2.50 14.81
C ASN A 620 23.97 -2.95 16.26
N GLY A 621 23.43 -2.04 17.10
CA GLY A 621 23.10 -2.28 18.49
C GLY A 621 21.60 -2.45 18.69
N SER A 622 21.21 -3.48 19.45
CA SER A 622 19.84 -3.77 19.86
C SER A 622 19.70 -3.86 21.37
N GLU A 623 18.60 -3.34 21.90
CA GLU A 623 18.25 -3.45 23.31
C GLU A 623 17.74 -4.86 23.69
N ASN A 624 17.40 -5.68 22.70
CA ASN A 624 16.83 -7.00 22.92
C ASN A 624 17.82 -8.02 23.50
N PHE A 625 19.12 -7.69 23.52
CA PHE A 625 20.17 -8.59 23.98
C PHE A 625 20.88 -8.07 25.22
N ALA A 626 21.42 -8.99 26.03
CA ALA A 626 22.16 -8.68 27.22
C ALA A 626 23.46 -7.91 26.95
N LYS A 627 24.03 -7.27 28.00
CA LYS A 627 25.34 -6.62 27.90
C LYS A 627 26.39 -7.62 27.43
N GLY A 628 27.12 -7.27 26.36
CA GLY A 628 28.09 -8.15 25.69
C GLY A 628 27.58 -8.74 24.36
N HIS A 629 26.29 -8.90 24.18
CA HIS A 629 25.64 -9.43 22.96
C HIS A 629 24.81 -8.40 22.20
N LYS A 630 24.75 -7.13 22.66
CA LYS A 630 23.94 -6.06 22.06
C LYS A 630 24.34 -5.72 20.61
N TRP A 631 25.60 -5.89 20.26
CA TRP A 631 26.14 -5.44 18.99
C TRP A 631 26.36 -6.62 18.04
N GLY A 632 25.79 -6.53 16.84
CA GLY A 632 25.98 -7.47 15.74
C GLY A 632 26.82 -6.85 14.62
N PHE A 633 27.76 -7.63 14.05
CA PHE A 633 28.58 -7.24 12.91
C PHE A 633 28.22 -8.07 11.68
N PHE A 634 27.88 -7.39 10.57
CA PHE A 634 27.33 -7.99 9.36
C PHE A 634 28.14 -7.54 8.15
N PRO A 635 29.25 -8.24 7.83
CA PRO A 635 30.06 -7.96 6.65
C PRO A 635 29.48 -8.59 5.39
N SER A 636 29.77 -7.97 4.23
CA SER A 636 29.50 -8.56 2.92
C SER A 636 30.51 -8.13 1.89
N VAL A 637 30.73 -8.97 0.87
CA VAL A 637 31.60 -8.72 -0.26
C VAL A 637 30.90 -9.11 -1.56
N ALA A 638 31.13 -8.33 -2.61
CA ALA A 638 30.66 -8.65 -3.95
C ALA A 638 31.72 -8.34 -4.99
N VAL A 639 31.74 -9.13 -6.06
CA VAL A 639 32.58 -8.94 -7.22
C VAL A 639 31.77 -9.02 -8.50
N GLY A 640 32.14 -8.20 -9.49
CA GLY A 640 31.46 -8.15 -10.77
C GLY A 640 32.46 -8.05 -11.91
N TRP A 641 32.15 -8.64 -13.06
CA TRP A 641 32.88 -8.57 -14.28
C TRP A 641 31.97 -8.23 -15.45
N ASN A 642 32.13 -7.04 -16.01
CA ASN A 642 31.47 -6.61 -17.23
C ASN A 642 32.20 -7.20 -18.45
N VAL A 643 31.80 -8.42 -18.82
CA VAL A 643 32.42 -9.17 -19.93
C VAL A 643 32.28 -8.42 -21.25
N SER A 644 31.14 -7.72 -21.44
CA SER A 644 30.88 -6.91 -22.64
C SER A 644 31.82 -5.70 -22.81
N GLN A 645 32.59 -5.33 -21.80
CA GLN A 645 33.59 -4.26 -21.87
C GLN A 645 35.00 -4.80 -22.28
N GLU A 646 35.15 -6.11 -22.50
CA GLU A 646 36.40 -6.71 -22.95
C GLU A 646 36.50 -6.68 -24.47
N ALA A 647 37.76 -6.52 -24.98
CA ALA A 647 38.00 -6.42 -26.41
C ALA A 647 37.56 -7.67 -27.19
N PHE A 648 37.65 -8.86 -26.57
CA PHE A 648 37.23 -10.11 -27.21
C PHE A 648 35.70 -10.22 -27.38
N PHE A 649 34.92 -9.41 -26.68
CA PHE A 649 33.46 -9.45 -26.73
C PHE A 649 32.92 -8.60 -27.90
N GLU A 650 33.69 -7.69 -28.47
CA GLU A 650 33.26 -6.75 -29.51
C GLU A 650 32.52 -7.41 -30.71
N PRO A 651 32.95 -8.60 -31.21
CA PRO A 651 32.27 -9.23 -32.35
C PRO A 651 30.85 -9.70 -32.13
N ILE A 652 30.42 -9.82 -30.86
CA ILE A 652 29.09 -10.32 -30.48
C ILE A 652 28.19 -9.25 -29.85
N LYS A 653 28.67 -7.99 -29.73
CA LYS A 653 27.93 -6.88 -29.16
C LYS A 653 26.63 -6.55 -29.91
N ASP A 654 26.55 -6.80 -31.21
CA ASP A 654 25.36 -6.59 -32.02
C ASP A 654 24.21 -7.57 -31.63
N ILE A 655 24.56 -8.70 -30.97
CA ILE A 655 23.57 -9.70 -30.52
C ILE A 655 23.38 -9.59 -29.01
N ILE A 656 24.45 -9.46 -28.25
CA ILE A 656 24.44 -9.30 -26.80
C ILE A 656 25.10 -7.95 -26.49
N SER A 657 24.25 -6.92 -26.29
CA SER A 657 24.72 -5.56 -26.09
C SER A 657 25.42 -5.38 -24.73
N SER A 658 25.01 -6.14 -23.71
CA SER A 658 25.63 -6.13 -22.38
C SER A 658 25.62 -7.52 -21.74
N LEU A 659 26.76 -7.89 -21.11
CA LEU A 659 26.89 -9.08 -20.29
C LEU A 659 27.74 -8.76 -19.06
N LYS A 660 27.15 -8.89 -17.86
CA LYS A 660 27.84 -8.76 -16.58
C LYS A 660 27.66 -10.03 -15.74
N LEU A 661 28.77 -10.58 -15.26
CA LEU A 661 28.77 -11.65 -14.25
C LEU A 661 28.94 -11.05 -12.87
N ARG A 662 28.29 -11.59 -11.87
CA ARG A 662 28.38 -11.09 -10.49
C ARG A 662 28.26 -12.23 -9.48
N ALA A 663 28.95 -12.06 -8.36
CA ALA A 663 28.86 -12.93 -7.19
C ALA A 663 28.92 -12.08 -5.92
N SER A 664 28.13 -12.44 -4.92
CA SER A 664 28.16 -11.79 -3.62
C SER A 664 27.98 -12.80 -2.49
N TYR A 665 28.64 -12.56 -1.36
CA TYR A 665 28.50 -13.31 -0.12
C TYR A 665 28.44 -12.34 1.05
N GLY A 666 27.61 -12.64 2.05
CA GLY A 666 27.54 -11.80 3.24
C GLY A 666 26.60 -12.30 4.30
N LEU A 667 26.71 -11.67 5.46
CA LEU A 667 25.89 -11.92 6.64
C LEU A 667 24.85 -10.84 6.79
N VAL A 668 23.66 -11.24 7.22
CA VAL A 668 22.55 -10.33 7.61
C VAL A 668 22.04 -10.75 8.97
N GLY A 669 21.61 -9.78 9.77
CA GLY A 669 21.12 -10.03 11.14
C GLY A 669 19.64 -9.77 11.30
N ASN A 670 19.02 -10.42 12.30
CA ASN A 670 17.70 -10.10 12.80
C ASN A 670 17.73 -10.08 14.33
N ASP A 671 17.08 -9.06 14.93
CA ASP A 671 17.00 -8.85 16.37
C ASP A 671 15.58 -9.01 16.93
N GLN A 672 14.62 -9.42 16.12
CA GLN A 672 13.21 -9.44 16.46
C GLN A 672 12.69 -10.88 16.60
N LEU A 673 12.06 -11.15 17.74
CA LEU A 673 11.28 -12.36 17.99
C LEU A 673 9.81 -11.95 18.17
N LEU A 674 8.90 -12.77 17.68
CA LEU A 674 7.46 -12.61 17.88
C LEU A 674 6.95 -13.65 18.89
N ASP A 675 5.94 -13.26 19.66
CA ASP A 675 5.16 -14.20 20.48
C ASP A 675 4.08 -14.90 19.64
N SER A 676 3.30 -15.78 20.28
CA SER A 676 2.19 -16.51 19.64
C SER A 676 1.08 -15.60 19.10
N SER A 677 1.03 -14.35 19.54
CA SER A 677 0.09 -13.30 19.13
C SER A 677 0.67 -12.36 18.07
N ASN A 678 1.84 -12.71 17.49
CA ASN A 678 2.59 -11.89 16.53
C ASN A 678 3.03 -10.51 17.08
N GLN A 679 3.20 -10.39 18.42
CA GLN A 679 3.73 -9.18 19.04
C GLN A 679 5.24 -9.29 19.22
N ILE A 680 5.96 -8.18 19.03
CA ILE A 680 7.42 -8.15 19.21
C ILE A 680 7.76 -8.29 20.68
N ILE A 681 8.50 -9.36 21.02
CA ILE A 681 9.04 -9.58 22.35
C ILE A 681 10.23 -8.64 22.55
N ARG A 682 10.20 -7.86 23.64
CA ARG A 682 11.29 -6.96 24.04
C ARG A 682 12.13 -7.57 25.17
N PHE A 683 13.40 -7.14 25.26
CA PHE A 683 14.31 -7.61 26.31
C PHE A 683 14.31 -9.13 26.46
N ILE A 684 14.48 -9.83 25.31
CA ILE A 684 14.31 -11.27 25.19
C ILE A 684 15.21 -12.07 26.17
N TYR A 685 16.28 -11.46 26.64
CA TYR A 685 17.21 -12.05 27.60
C TYR A 685 16.71 -12.03 29.06
N MET A 686 15.68 -11.23 29.37
CA MET A 686 15.14 -11.10 30.74
C MET A 686 14.10 -12.19 31.02
N SER A 687 14.02 -12.62 32.28
CA SER A 687 12.89 -13.44 32.74
C SER A 687 11.59 -12.66 32.70
N ASP A 688 10.51 -13.36 32.45
CA ASP A 688 9.15 -12.84 32.54
C ASP A 688 8.34 -13.73 33.47
N ILE A 689 7.62 -13.10 34.42
CA ILE A 689 6.90 -13.79 35.49
C ILE A 689 5.50 -13.22 35.57
N THR A 690 4.50 -14.08 35.34
CA THR A 690 3.11 -13.75 35.65
C THR A 690 2.83 -14.08 37.12
N LEU A 691 2.54 -13.06 37.92
CA LEU A 691 2.39 -13.24 39.36
C LEU A 691 1.09 -13.94 39.80
N GLN A 692 0.03 -13.82 38.96
CA GLN A 692 -1.28 -14.44 39.19
C GLN A 692 -1.72 -15.17 37.92
N SER A 693 -1.27 -16.40 37.81
CA SER A 693 -1.57 -17.26 36.65
C SER A 693 -2.54 -18.36 37.03
N ASP A 694 -3.56 -18.55 36.21
CA ASP A 694 -4.50 -19.68 36.33
C ASP A 694 -3.79 -21.02 36.12
N ASN A 695 -2.66 -21.06 35.42
CA ASN A 695 -1.84 -22.24 35.19
C ASN A 695 -1.10 -22.71 36.45
N ALA A 696 -0.99 -21.88 37.48
CA ALA A 696 -0.41 -22.19 38.81
C ALA A 696 -1.45 -22.03 39.91
N SER A 697 -2.72 -22.19 39.57
CA SER A 697 -3.80 -22.07 40.55
C SER A 697 -3.92 -23.30 41.41
N PHE A 698 -4.26 -23.10 42.68
CA PHE A 698 -4.74 -24.17 43.56
C PHE A 698 -6.04 -23.74 44.25
N THR A 699 -6.88 -24.70 44.51
CA THR A 699 -8.18 -24.47 45.12
C THR A 699 -8.14 -24.95 46.58
N THR A 700 -8.62 -24.12 47.48
CA THR A 700 -8.62 -24.39 48.94
C THR A 700 -10.01 -24.14 49.51
N GLY A 701 -10.21 -24.55 50.80
CA GLY A 701 -11.48 -24.47 51.51
C GLY A 701 -12.22 -25.79 51.54
N ASP A 702 -13.12 -25.96 52.55
CA ASP A 702 -13.85 -27.22 52.80
C ASP A 702 -14.64 -27.77 51.57
N LYS A 703 -15.00 -26.91 50.65
CA LYS A 703 -15.74 -27.25 49.41
C LYS A 703 -15.03 -26.81 48.14
N GLN A 704 -13.69 -26.61 48.21
CA GLN A 704 -12.90 -26.11 47.08
C GLN A 704 -13.47 -24.79 46.49
N GLN A 705 -13.87 -23.86 47.34
CA GLN A 705 -14.58 -22.65 46.91
C GLN A 705 -13.66 -21.46 46.62
N THR A 706 -12.39 -21.52 47.02
CA THR A 706 -11.44 -20.43 46.87
C THR A 706 -10.31 -20.88 45.97
N THR A 707 -10.20 -20.32 44.78
CA THR A 707 -9.06 -20.52 43.89
C THR A 707 -8.06 -19.38 44.08
N LEU A 708 -6.82 -19.75 44.34
CA LEU A 708 -5.69 -18.83 44.47
C LEU A 708 -4.73 -19.06 43.32
N ASN A 709 -4.43 -18.00 42.57
CA ASN A 709 -3.50 -18.02 41.47
C ASN A 709 -2.08 -17.74 41.97
N GLY A 710 -1.12 -18.48 41.47
CA GLY A 710 0.28 -18.42 41.82
C GLY A 710 1.17 -17.84 40.72
N PRO A 711 2.46 -17.58 41.03
CA PRO A 711 3.41 -17.11 40.03
C PRO A 711 3.88 -18.22 39.11
N VAL A 712 4.00 -17.89 37.80
CA VAL A 712 4.56 -18.78 36.79
C VAL A 712 5.60 -18.02 35.97
N TYR A 713 6.74 -18.67 35.73
CA TYR A 713 7.70 -18.18 34.74
C TYR A 713 7.12 -18.40 33.33
N THR A 714 6.82 -17.32 32.63
CA THR A 714 6.42 -17.36 31.21
C THR A 714 7.65 -17.39 30.32
N ARG A 715 8.78 -16.86 30.81
CA ARG A 715 10.08 -16.92 30.15
C ARG A 715 11.21 -16.94 31.19
N TYR A 716 12.18 -17.86 30.99
CA TYR A 716 13.39 -17.88 31.80
C TYR A 716 14.45 -16.92 31.28
N GLN A 717 15.26 -16.35 32.17
CA GLN A 717 16.40 -15.50 31.82
C GLN A 717 17.41 -16.30 30.97
N ASN A 718 17.89 -15.70 29.86
CA ASN A 718 18.99 -16.24 29.07
C ASN A 718 19.86 -15.10 28.56
N ASN A 719 21.01 -14.89 29.16
CA ASN A 719 21.94 -13.80 28.79
C ASN A 719 22.79 -14.10 27.56
N ASP A 720 22.82 -15.36 27.11
CA ASP A 720 23.61 -15.80 25.95
C ASP A 720 22.87 -15.66 24.62
N LEU A 721 21.61 -15.19 24.68
CA LEU A 721 20.84 -14.89 23.47
C LEU A 721 21.52 -13.79 22.65
N THR A 722 21.68 -14.05 21.37
CA THR A 722 22.32 -13.17 20.40
C THR A 722 21.52 -13.10 19.12
N TRP A 723 22.03 -12.36 18.14
CA TRP A 723 21.45 -12.13 16.85
C TRP A 723 21.16 -13.43 16.10
N GLU A 724 20.00 -13.51 15.43
CA GLU A 724 19.78 -14.45 14.35
C GLU A 724 20.64 -13.98 13.15
N VAL A 725 21.46 -14.86 12.61
CA VAL A 725 22.38 -14.55 11.51
C VAL A 725 22.02 -15.39 10.29
N GLY A 726 21.70 -14.72 9.19
CA GLY A 726 21.48 -15.34 7.90
C GLY A 726 22.72 -15.21 7.01
N GLU A 727 23.19 -16.33 6.46
CA GLU A 727 24.24 -16.36 5.44
C GLU A 727 23.62 -16.33 4.05
N LYS A 728 24.10 -15.45 3.17
CA LYS A 728 23.56 -15.30 1.81
C LYS A 728 24.69 -15.36 0.80
N LEU A 729 24.61 -16.33 -0.13
CA LEU A 729 25.41 -16.41 -1.33
C LEU A 729 24.52 -16.13 -2.54
N ASN A 730 24.93 -15.23 -3.41
CA ASN A 730 24.24 -14.93 -4.66
C ASN A 730 25.25 -14.94 -5.82
N VAL A 731 24.94 -15.70 -6.87
CA VAL A 731 25.67 -15.74 -8.12
C VAL A 731 24.68 -15.48 -9.25
N GLY A 732 25.02 -14.61 -10.17
CA GLY A 732 24.12 -14.23 -11.24
C GLY A 732 24.82 -13.60 -12.43
N PHE A 733 24.05 -13.40 -13.48
CA PHE A 733 24.44 -12.60 -14.62
C PHE A 733 23.34 -11.64 -15.03
N ASP A 734 23.73 -10.51 -15.58
CA ASP A 734 22.83 -9.53 -16.18
C ASP A 734 23.18 -9.47 -17.67
N MET A 735 22.18 -9.70 -18.54
CA MET A 735 22.39 -9.75 -19.98
C MET A 735 21.31 -8.90 -20.67
N GLN A 736 21.74 -8.13 -21.65
CA GLN A 736 20.86 -7.38 -22.54
C GLN A 736 21.09 -7.89 -23.97
N LEU A 737 20.00 -8.23 -24.64
CA LEU A 737 19.97 -8.69 -26.04
C LEU A 737 19.46 -7.54 -26.90
N PHE A 738 20.11 -7.33 -28.06
CA PHE A 738 19.82 -6.33 -29.11
C PHE A 738 19.89 -4.87 -28.67
#